data_873b872fb579010dbf3160b3c6cd6d9d
#
_entry.id   873b872fb579010dbf3160b3c6cd6d9d
#
_cell.length_a   1.000
_cell.length_b   1.000
_cell.length_c   1.000
_cell.angle_alpha   90.00
_cell.angle_beta   90.00
_cell.angle_gamma   90.00
#
_symmetry.space_group_name_H-M   'P 1'
#
loop_
_entity.id
_entity.type
_entity.pdbx_description
1 polymer ?
#
loop_
_entity_poly.entity_id
_entity_poly.type
_entity_poly.pdbx_seq_one_letter_code
_entity_poly.pdbx_strand_id
1 'polypeptide(L)'
;MLKRLADFAPAKKIAAKFGKGGAAEAKSADADEAVTEQETRVSARLDRLLTANDLRDVSRFHVEGGALSAAKALEHADRVMILTGFSVDHTDPANPASPGLPETDGPPGAAALAHALWELGKVVTFVTDKANEPVLRAAVKALNPEAEQYARFDVMDAPHAGHAASRQADALLDKHRPDAVVAIELPSRNENGERLNMRGKNINGFNAPVDQLLINARRREDITTVGVGDGGNEAGMGGLAGIPKALDGATMAAAVPADHPVTAWNSNLGATAIGAVMLQRAGKLDKLLTGEQQDDAIRATIKAGAVDGVTRGREVNQPTEDGRNYTGVDGHSLDVHRGMLELLRTNVAQLPPGGIVAKRSPDHDKPFLVGLFDSGNGGLIAAQNVAKFLQYRMPRKARLVIVTDHGSGAYGDKEHEELVSLVAKGLKTGEDVGVDVIAMACNTACTAFPTANDGISVPVLDLIETTAEQIVNHGGDRPAMLSTQRTAESPDYPSKIAQYARAGVDQSKRNVRLRDGYAIGAPGWAERVNNLDHLSTDPEVSGEVDATVAEYVDKVPRDATSLWLCCTHYPALKERIEKRLEERGMGHIPVIDPMEYQADRIITTLEDENIIVRHDRLATFSPVVLTTSTEAGIVERSAQKLMDATDTQVIHTQFGEGHTIELISPLRVGQKSVTQGRLKPLRLPTRRTPEQGDHAPGSSST
;
A
#
# COMPACT_ATOMS: atom_id res chain seq x y z
N MET A 1 -13.97 -25.91 46.06
CA MET A 1 -12.89 -25.83 45.07
C MET A 1 -12.57 -24.37 44.78
N LEU A 2 -12.41 -23.62 45.87
CA LEU A 2 -12.17 -22.17 45.90
C LEU A 2 -11.03 -21.93 46.92
N LYS A 3 -9.78 -22.20 46.50
CA LYS A 3 -8.56 -21.86 47.26
C LYS A 3 -7.37 -22.25 46.40
N ARG A 4 -6.99 -21.33 45.47
CA ARG A 4 -5.66 -21.24 44.80
C ARG A 4 -5.68 -20.13 43.76
N LEU A 5 -5.77 -18.90 44.18
CA LEU A 5 -5.46 -17.68 43.42
C LEU A 5 -5.13 -16.57 44.43
N ALA A 6 -4.03 -16.75 45.14
CA ALA A 6 -3.43 -15.68 45.93
C ALA A 6 -1.96 -16.08 46.16
N ASP A 7 -1.11 -15.85 45.18
CA ASP A 7 0.36 -15.79 45.34
C ASP A 7 0.99 -15.41 44.02
N PHE A 8 0.91 -14.12 43.69
CA PHE A 8 1.88 -13.42 42.85
C PHE A 8 2.02 -12.00 43.42
N ALA A 9 2.85 -11.87 44.43
CA ALA A 9 3.35 -10.58 44.87
C ALA A 9 4.71 -10.31 44.22
N PRO A 10 5.04 -9.04 43.89
CA PRO A 10 6.15 -8.69 43.07
C PRO A 10 7.50 -8.84 43.76
N ALA A 11 8.51 -9.31 43.03
CA ALA A 11 9.91 -9.38 43.43
C ALA A 11 10.50 -7.98 43.72
N LYS A 12 10.46 -7.57 44.99
CA LYS A 12 11.37 -6.57 45.55
C LYS A 12 12.44 -7.32 46.32
N LYS A 13 13.68 -7.29 45.77
CA LYS A 13 14.99 -7.36 46.42
C LYS A 13 16.00 -8.07 45.52
N ILE A 14 16.69 -7.27 44.70
CA ILE A 14 18.14 -7.38 44.41
C ILE A 14 18.53 -6.03 43.79
N ALA A 15 18.84 -5.04 44.60
CA ALA A 15 19.59 -3.86 44.21
C ALA A 15 20.25 -3.28 45.45
N ALA A 16 21.34 -3.93 45.87
CA ALA A 16 22.24 -3.33 46.81
C ALA A 16 23.65 -3.93 46.55
N LYS A 17 24.31 -3.38 45.52
CA LYS A 17 25.79 -3.27 45.39
C LYS A 17 26.08 -2.75 43.98
N PHE A 18 26.21 -1.44 43.89
CA PHE A 18 27.22 -0.75 43.10
C PHE A 18 26.92 0.76 43.22
N GLY A 19 27.71 1.43 44.02
CA GLY A 19 27.58 2.85 44.23
C GLY A 19 28.25 3.67 43.12
N LYS A 20 27.69 4.88 42.96
CA LYS A 20 28.05 6.03 42.11
C LYS A 20 27.32 6.08 40.76
N GLY A 21 26.07 6.53 40.80
CA GLY A 21 25.20 6.86 39.64
C GLY A 21 23.95 7.64 40.03
N GLY A 22 23.76 7.98 41.31
CA GLY A 22 22.46 8.38 41.86
C GLY A 22 21.85 9.69 41.36
N ALA A 23 22.58 10.57 40.63
CA ALA A 23 22.01 11.84 40.18
C ALA A 23 21.45 11.78 38.73
N ALA A 24 21.90 10.85 37.90
CA ALA A 24 21.40 10.65 36.53
C ALA A 24 20.16 9.74 36.51
N GLU A 25 20.14 8.70 37.39
CA GLU A 25 18.99 7.81 37.53
C GLU A 25 17.79 8.48 38.19
N ALA A 26 17.99 9.36 39.19
CA ALA A 26 16.92 10.13 39.80
C ALA A 26 16.28 11.13 38.81
N LYS A 27 17.08 11.81 37.98
CA LYS A 27 16.57 12.71 36.93
C LYS A 27 15.83 12.00 35.80
N SER A 28 16.19 10.75 35.46
CA SER A 28 15.46 9.96 34.47
C SER A 28 14.14 9.46 35.04
N ALA A 29 14.10 9.00 36.30
CA ALA A 29 12.89 8.55 36.96
C ALA A 29 11.86 9.68 37.14
N ASP A 30 12.30 10.87 37.58
CA ASP A 30 11.43 12.04 37.70
C ASP A 30 10.92 12.54 36.33
N ALA A 31 11.72 12.43 35.26
CA ALA A 31 11.30 12.79 33.91
C ALA A 31 10.28 11.77 33.34
N ASP A 32 10.50 10.48 33.56
CA ASP A 32 9.60 9.42 33.13
C ASP A 32 8.24 9.47 33.88
N GLU A 33 8.25 9.81 35.18
CA GLU A 33 7.06 10.03 35.96
C GLU A 33 6.27 11.26 35.47
N ALA A 34 6.93 12.36 35.15
CA ALA A 34 6.31 13.57 34.59
C ALA A 34 5.70 13.32 33.20
N VAL A 35 6.36 12.53 32.33
CA VAL A 35 5.83 12.12 31.03
C VAL A 35 4.56 11.29 31.21
N THR A 36 4.57 10.32 32.15
CA THR A 36 3.42 9.46 32.44
C THR A 36 2.23 10.26 32.95
N GLU A 37 2.46 11.25 33.83
CA GLU A 37 1.38 12.14 34.32
C GLU A 37 0.78 13.00 33.20
N GLN A 38 1.63 13.51 32.28
CA GLN A 38 1.16 14.30 31.15
C GLN A 38 0.34 13.46 30.16
N GLU A 39 0.81 12.26 29.85
CA GLU A 39 0.03 11.29 29.04
C GLU A 39 -1.34 10.98 29.66
N THR A 40 -1.38 10.72 30.97
CA THR A 40 -2.62 10.46 31.69
C THR A 40 -3.60 11.63 31.63
N ARG A 41 -3.09 12.87 31.79
CA ARG A 41 -3.92 14.08 31.70
C ARG A 41 -4.48 14.31 30.29
N VAL A 42 -3.67 14.09 29.26
CA VAL A 42 -4.14 14.23 27.87
C VAL A 42 -5.10 13.12 27.52
N SER A 43 -4.82 11.88 27.90
CA SER A 43 -5.74 10.74 27.71
C SER A 43 -7.12 11.03 28.29
N ALA A 44 -7.20 11.48 29.53
CA ALA A 44 -8.46 11.85 30.17
C ALA A 44 -9.21 13.01 29.47
N ARG A 45 -8.51 13.89 28.76
CA ARG A 45 -9.16 14.93 27.91
C ARG A 45 -9.67 14.35 26.62
N LEU A 46 -8.90 13.41 25.99
CA LEU A 46 -9.36 12.69 24.81
C LEU A 46 -10.60 11.87 25.12
N ASP A 47 -10.63 11.18 26.27
CA ASP A 47 -11.81 10.41 26.72
C ASP A 47 -13.05 11.30 26.83
N ARG A 48 -12.92 12.50 27.40
CA ARG A 48 -14.02 13.48 27.45
C ARG A 48 -14.45 13.96 26.06
N LEU A 49 -13.52 14.11 25.12
CA LEU A 49 -13.84 14.48 23.74
C LEU A 49 -14.56 13.35 23.01
N LEU A 50 -14.08 12.12 23.18
CA LEU A 50 -14.67 10.92 22.58
C LEU A 50 -16.04 10.56 23.16
N THR A 51 -16.38 11.06 24.35
CA THR A 51 -17.70 10.89 24.99
C THR A 51 -18.52 12.18 25.05
N ALA A 52 -18.10 13.25 24.36
CA ALA A 52 -18.74 14.56 24.45
C ALA A 52 -20.19 14.58 23.95
N ASN A 53 -20.55 13.66 23.06
CA ASN A 53 -21.91 13.47 22.57
C ASN A 53 -22.36 12.05 22.92
N ASP A 54 -23.31 11.93 23.83
CA ASP A 54 -23.71 10.66 24.42
C ASP A 54 -25.06 10.14 23.89
N LEU A 55 -25.41 10.42 22.64
CA LEU A 55 -26.67 9.99 22.01
C LEU A 55 -26.89 8.47 22.02
N ARG A 56 -25.80 7.69 22.07
CA ARG A 56 -25.83 6.22 22.09
C ARG A 56 -25.43 5.64 23.44
N ASP A 57 -25.45 6.44 24.52
CA ASP A 57 -25.01 6.04 25.86
C ASP A 57 -23.56 5.50 25.90
N VAL A 58 -22.69 6.02 25.02
CA VAL A 58 -21.28 5.55 24.89
C VAL A 58 -20.52 5.69 26.21
N SER A 59 -20.86 6.69 27.02
CA SER A 59 -20.27 6.91 28.35
C SER A 59 -20.44 5.71 29.29
N ARG A 60 -21.46 4.85 29.10
CA ARG A 60 -21.74 3.68 29.93
C ARG A 60 -20.79 2.51 29.67
N PHE A 61 -20.20 2.42 28.47
CA PHE A 61 -19.29 1.35 28.10
C PHE A 61 -17.94 1.90 27.61
N HIS A 62 -17.66 3.18 27.89
CA HIS A 62 -16.44 3.84 27.50
C HIS A 62 -15.21 3.17 28.10
N VAL A 63 -14.16 3.06 27.27
CA VAL A 63 -12.86 2.52 27.64
C VAL A 63 -11.89 3.67 27.85
N GLU A 64 -11.60 3.96 29.12
CA GLU A 64 -10.67 5.01 29.48
C GLU A 64 -9.26 4.74 28.90
N GLY A 65 -8.67 5.76 28.26
CA GLY A 65 -7.35 5.66 27.66
C GLY A 65 -7.28 4.84 26.38
N GLY A 66 -8.43 4.39 25.84
CA GLY A 66 -8.48 3.50 24.68
C GLY A 66 -7.70 4.01 23.47
N ALA A 67 -7.88 5.29 23.09
CA ALA A 67 -7.19 5.87 21.93
C ALA A 67 -5.66 5.92 22.10
N LEU A 68 -5.17 6.26 23.30
CA LEU A 68 -3.74 6.26 23.61
C LEU A 68 -3.17 4.83 23.63
N SER A 69 -3.92 3.87 24.20
CA SER A 69 -3.53 2.45 24.24
C SER A 69 -3.41 1.87 22.82
N ALA A 70 -4.43 2.10 21.97
CA ALA A 70 -4.43 1.65 20.58
C ALA A 70 -3.29 2.29 19.77
N ALA A 71 -3.06 3.59 19.94
CA ALA A 71 -1.97 4.27 19.26
C ALA A 71 -0.60 3.68 19.63
N LYS A 72 -0.35 3.44 20.93
CA LYS A 72 0.90 2.81 21.39
C LYS A 72 1.08 1.38 20.86
N ALA A 73 0.01 0.62 20.76
CA ALA A 73 0.05 -0.73 20.20
C ALA A 73 0.40 -0.70 18.70
N LEU A 74 -0.20 0.23 17.94
CA LEU A 74 0.06 0.39 16.50
C LEU A 74 1.43 1.00 16.19
N GLU A 75 2.11 1.63 17.16
CA GLU A 75 3.48 2.13 16.96
C GLU A 75 4.44 1.04 16.49
N HIS A 76 4.25 -0.18 16.96
CA HIS A 76 5.12 -1.33 16.68
C HIS A 76 4.69 -2.15 15.45
N ALA A 77 3.51 -1.89 14.89
CA ALA A 77 3.02 -2.55 13.71
C ALA A 77 3.55 -1.87 12.45
N ASP A 78 4.19 -2.58 11.55
CA ASP A 78 4.64 -2.07 10.26
C ASP A 78 3.56 -2.28 9.17
N ARG A 79 2.78 -3.37 9.27
CA ARG A 79 1.68 -3.72 8.37
C ARG A 79 0.37 -3.71 9.14
N VAL A 80 -0.52 -2.82 8.77
CA VAL A 80 -1.81 -2.64 9.43
C VAL A 80 -2.94 -3.00 8.45
N MET A 81 -3.79 -3.94 8.85
CA MET A 81 -5.02 -4.26 8.12
C MET A 81 -6.20 -3.53 8.75
N ILE A 82 -6.88 -2.68 7.97
CA ILE A 82 -8.04 -1.91 8.42
C ILE A 82 -9.32 -2.55 7.88
N LEU A 83 -10.22 -2.91 8.77
CA LEU A 83 -11.53 -3.46 8.47
C LEU A 83 -12.57 -2.37 8.72
N THR A 84 -13.45 -2.11 7.76
CA THR A 84 -14.53 -1.13 7.93
C THR A 84 -15.69 -1.42 6.99
N GLY A 85 -16.81 -0.78 7.24
CA GLY A 85 -18.00 -0.80 6.41
C GLY A 85 -19.19 -1.35 7.13
N PHE A 86 -20.17 -0.49 7.35
CA PHE A 86 -21.45 -0.78 7.93
C PHE A 86 -22.55 -0.39 6.93
N SER A 87 -23.40 -1.34 6.56
CA SER A 87 -24.59 -1.05 5.74
C SER A 87 -25.81 -1.01 6.63
N VAL A 88 -26.53 0.12 6.56
CA VAL A 88 -27.75 0.35 7.33
C VAL A 88 -28.99 -0.08 6.54
N ASP A 89 -30.04 -0.46 7.26
CA ASP A 89 -31.34 -0.79 6.68
C ASP A 89 -31.97 0.47 6.03
N HIS A 90 -31.84 0.55 4.74
CA HIS A 90 -32.43 1.63 3.92
C HIS A 90 -32.75 1.08 2.53
N THR A 91 -34.04 1.15 2.18
CA THR A 91 -34.46 0.81 0.82
C THR A 91 -34.20 2.02 -0.07
N ASP A 92 -33.31 1.90 -1.04
CA ASP A 92 -33.09 2.93 -2.06
C ASP A 92 -34.34 3.04 -2.94
N PRO A 93 -35.00 4.22 -3.00
CA PRO A 93 -36.14 4.39 -3.89
C PRO A 93 -35.82 4.17 -5.37
N ALA A 94 -34.54 4.39 -5.77
CA ALA A 94 -34.06 4.12 -7.13
C ALA A 94 -33.75 2.63 -7.36
N ASN A 95 -33.52 1.85 -6.28
CA ASN A 95 -33.26 0.40 -6.33
C ASN A 95 -33.96 -0.29 -5.16
N PRO A 96 -35.28 -0.56 -5.26
CA PRO A 96 -36.04 -1.20 -4.18
C PRO A 96 -35.55 -2.61 -3.80
N ALA A 97 -34.72 -3.24 -4.63
CA ALA A 97 -34.12 -4.52 -4.34
C ALA A 97 -32.83 -4.42 -3.47
N SER A 98 -32.31 -3.20 -3.24
CA SER A 98 -31.19 -2.99 -2.35
C SER A 98 -31.64 -3.09 -0.89
N PRO A 99 -31.20 -4.10 -0.15
CA PRO A 99 -31.66 -4.31 1.23
C PRO A 99 -31.01 -3.37 2.25
N GLY A 100 -29.92 -2.68 1.89
CA GLY A 100 -29.19 -1.75 2.74
C GLY A 100 -28.27 -0.83 1.94
N LEU A 101 -27.87 0.28 2.55
CA LEU A 101 -26.88 1.22 2.00
C LEU A 101 -25.72 1.42 2.98
N PRO A 102 -24.49 1.58 2.46
CA PRO A 102 -23.35 1.98 3.28
C PRO A 102 -23.62 3.28 4.04
N GLU A 103 -23.07 3.40 5.24
CA GLU A 103 -23.18 4.65 6.00
C GLU A 103 -21.91 5.49 5.92
N THR A 104 -22.04 6.75 6.38
CA THR A 104 -20.95 7.75 6.35
C THR A 104 -20.01 7.62 7.54
N ASP A 105 -20.33 6.82 8.55
CA ASP A 105 -19.40 6.47 9.64
C ASP A 105 -18.58 5.22 9.29
N GLY A 106 -17.33 5.19 9.69
CA GLY A 106 -16.35 4.13 9.42
C GLY A 106 -15.41 4.43 8.27
N PRO A 107 -15.84 4.48 6.99
CA PRO A 107 -14.94 4.67 5.86
C PRO A 107 -14.08 5.94 5.90
N PRO A 108 -14.59 7.14 6.26
CA PRO A 108 -13.75 8.33 6.44
C PRO A 108 -12.75 8.18 7.60
N GLY A 109 -13.14 7.56 8.70
CA GLY A 109 -12.25 7.27 9.83
C GLY A 109 -11.14 6.29 9.46
N ALA A 110 -11.47 5.26 8.69
CA ALA A 110 -10.50 4.31 8.16
C ALA A 110 -9.48 5.01 7.24
N ALA A 111 -9.95 5.90 6.37
CA ALA A 111 -9.09 6.70 5.50
C ALA A 111 -8.21 7.67 6.30
N ALA A 112 -8.74 8.30 7.36
CA ALA A 112 -8.00 9.20 8.26
C ALA A 112 -6.90 8.48 9.03
N LEU A 113 -7.17 7.30 9.58
CA LEU A 113 -6.17 6.47 10.24
C LEU A 113 -5.10 6.01 9.24
N ALA A 114 -5.51 5.55 8.06
CA ALA A 114 -4.57 5.14 7.01
C ALA A 114 -3.66 6.29 6.57
N HIS A 115 -4.18 7.51 6.43
CA HIS A 115 -3.38 8.69 6.15
C HIS A 115 -2.27 8.89 7.20
N ALA A 116 -2.61 8.82 8.48
CA ALA A 116 -1.63 8.91 9.57
C ALA A 116 -0.59 7.78 9.52
N LEU A 117 -1.02 6.54 9.25
CA LEU A 117 -0.14 5.37 9.13
C LEU A 117 0.84 5.52 7.95
N TRP A 118 0.38 6.00 6.80
CA TRP A 118 1.25 6.27 5.64
C TRP A 118 2.27 7.37 5.92
N GLU A 119 1.86 8.46 6.57
CA GLU A 119 2.80 9.51 7.00
C GLU A 119 3.88 8.99 7.97
N LEU A 120 3.60 7.88 8.65
CA LEU A 120 4.54 7.17 9.52
C LEU A 120 5.30 6.04 8.79
N GLY A 121 5.12 5.89 7.46
CA GLY A 121 5.80 4.90 6.64
C GLY A 121 5.31 3.47 6.85
N LYS A 122 4.06 3.29 7.31
CA LYS A 122 3.46 1.97 7.53
C LYS A 122 2.67 1.52 6.31
N VAL A 123 2.58 0.21 6.12
CA VAL A 123 1.81 -0.41 5.03
C VAL A 123 0.37 -0.63 5.48
N VAL A 124 -0.59 -0.20 4.66
CA VAL A 124 -2.01 -0.34 4.96
C VAL A 124 -2.71 -1.24 3.93
N THR A 125 -3.48 -2.20 4.44
CA THR A 125 -4.39 -3.03 3.65
C THR A 125 -5.80 -2.81 4.16
N PHE A 126 -6.74 -2.48 3.27
CA PHE A 126 -8.15 -2.37 3.62
C PHE A 126 -8.88 -3.67 3.28
N VAL A 127 -9.79 -4.08 4.16
CA VAL A 127 -10.72 -5.15 3.88
C VAL A 127 -12.13 -4.71 4.26
N THR A 128 -13.05 -4.88 3.33
CA THR A 128 -14.46 -4.51 3.50
C THR A 128 -15.36 -5.50 2.76
N ASP A 129 -16.67 -5.28 2.73
CA ASP A 129 -17.56 -6.02 1.86
C ASP A 129 -17.77 -5.31 0.51
N LYS A 130 -18.43 -6.01 -0.41
CA LYS A 130 -18.65 -5.53 -1.79
C LYS A 130 -19.49 -4.24 -1.84
N ALA A 131 -20.42 -4.04 -0.92
CA ALA A 131 -21.28 -2.85 -0.90
C ALA A 131 -20.53 -1.61 -0.41
N ASN A 132 -19.62 -1.79 0.54
CA ASN A 132 -18.84 -0.74 1.16
C ASN A 132 -17.55 -0.39 0.40
N GLU A 133 -17.03 -1.26 -0.47
CA GLU A 133 -15.77 -1.03 -1.20
C GLU A 133 -15.76 0.29 -1.99
N PRO A 134 -16.79 0.65 -2.80
CA PRO A 134 -16.78 1.91 -3.54
C PRO A 134 -16.75 3.15 -2.63
N VAL A 135 -17.42 3.07 -1.49
CA VAL A 135 -17.49 4.15 -0.49
C VAL A 135 -16.14 4.33 0.20
N LEU A 136 -15.51 3.23 0.61
CA LEU A 136 -14.18 3.25 1.22
C LEU A 136 -13.13 3.79 0.25
N ARG A 137 -13.12 3.33 -1.00
CA ARG A 137 -12.21 3.85 -2.04
C ARG A 137 -12.40 5.36 -2.26
N ALA A 138 -13.65 5.83 -2.26
CA ALA A 138 -13.95 7.26 -2.41
C ALA A 138 -13.38 8.09 -1.25
N ALA A 139 -13.52 7.63 0.00
CA ALA A 139 -12.94 8.29 1.17
C ALA A 139 -11.41 8.34 1.09
N VAL A 140 -10.77 7.22 0.78
CA VAL A 140 -9.31 7.11 0.65
C VAL A 140 -8.78 8.03 -0.46
N LYS A 141 -9.42 8.02 -1.63
CA LYS A 141 -9.05 8.88 -2.77
C LYS A 141 -9.22 10.37 -2.47
N ALA A 142 -10.25 10.75 -1.73
CA ALA A 142 -10.48 12.15 -1.35
C ALA A 142 -9.34 12.70 -0.46
N LEU A 143 -8.83 11.88 0.47
CA LEU A 143 -7.70 12.25 1.34
C LEU A 143 -6.35 12.14 0.65
N ASN A 144 -6.19 11.17 -0.23
CA ASN A 144 -4.96 10.95 -0.98
C ASN A 144 -5.31 10.44 -2.39
N PRO A 145 -5.36 11.31 -3.40
CA PRO A 145 -5.70 10.94 -4.78
C PRO A 145 -4.80 9.85 -5.37
N GLU A 146 -3.55 9.76 -4.91
CA GLU A 146 -2.60 8.75 -5.38
C GLU A 146 -2.76 7.40 -4.65
N ALA A 147 -3.49 7.36 -3.53
CA ALA A 147 -3.60 6.15 -2.71
C ALA A 147 -4.24 4.98 -3.44
N GLU A 148 -5.10 5.21 -4.44
CA GLU A 148 -5.67 4.13 -5.27
C GLU A 148 -4.60 3.31 -6.00
N GLN A 149 -3.44 3.90 -6.28
CA GLN A 149 -2.35 3.23 -6.99
C GLN A 149 -1.55 2.28 -6.09
N TYR A 150 -1.49 2.51 -4.77
CA TYR A 150 -0.66 1.74 -3.85
C TYR A 150 -1.38 1.15 -2.64
N ALA A 151 -2.56 1.66 -2.28
CA ALA A 151 -3.36 1.06 -1.22
C ALA A 151 -3.88 -0.32 -1.66
N ARG A 152 -3.76 -1.29 -0.77
CA ARG A 152 -4.30 -2.64 -1.01
C ARG A 152 -5.74 -2.68 -0.55
N PHE A 153 -6.63 -3.18 -1.41
CA PHE A 153 -8.04 -3.37 -1.10
C PHE A 153 -8.43 -4.82 -1.39
N ASP A 154 -9.04 -5.47 -0.41
CA ASP A 154 -9.63 -6.79 -0.56
C ASP A 154 -11.10 -6.77 -0.13
N VAL A 155 -11.90 -7.62 -0.76
CA VAL A 155 -13.32 -7.78 -0.46
C VAL A 155 -13.54 -9.13 0.20
N MET A 156 -14.28 -9.13 1.30
CA MET A 156 -14.76 -10.32 1.96
C MET A 156 -16.23 -10.52 1.61
N ASP A 157 -16.55 -11.58 0.88
CA ASP A 157 -17.86 -11.89 0.34
C ASP A 157 -18.37 -13.30 0.70
N ALA A 158 -17.64 -13.97 1.60
CA ALA A 158 -18.01 -15.32 2.04
C ALA A 158 -19.39 -15.33 2.72
N PRO A 159 -20.16 -16.42 2.58
CA PRO A 159 -21.45 -16.56 3.26
C PRO A 159 -21.27 -16.65 4.77
N HIS A 160 -22.29 -16.19 5.52
CA HIS A 160 -22.30 -16.25 7.00
C HIS A 160 -22.31 -17.70 7.54
N ALA A 161 -22.88 -18.63 6.79
CA ALA A 161 -23.01 -20.02 7.22
C ALA A 161 -21.73 -20.83 6.91
N GLY A 162 -21.41 -21.76 7.81
CA GLY A 162 -20.30 -22.70 7.63
C GLY A 162 -18.92 -22.08 7.90
N HIS A 163 -17.88 -22.69 7.36
CA HIS A 163 -16.47 -22.29 7.59
C HIS A 163 -15.88 -21.44 6.46
N ALA A 164 -16.67 -21.00 5.49
CA ALA A 164 -16.16 -20.26 4.33
C ALA A 164 -15.56 -18.91 4.75
N ALA A 165 -16.26 -18.16 5.60
CA ALA A 165 -15.76 -16.88 6.14
C ALA A 165 -14.45 -17.04 6.89
N SER A 166 -14.29 -18.08 7.73
CA SER A 166 -13.05 -18.33 8.46
C SER A 166 -11.89 -18.66 7.53
N ARG A 167 -12.14 -19.49 6.49
CA ARG A 167 -11.10 -19.81 5.50
C ARG A 167 -10.68 -18.59 4.67
N GLN A 168 -11.64 -17.75 4.27
CA GLN A 168 -11.33 -16.52 3.54
C GLN A 168 -10.55 -15.55 4.44
N ALA A 169 -10.94 -15.42 5.71
CA ALA A 169 -10.22 -14.60 6.70
C ALA A 169 -8.77 -15.09 6.89
N ASP A 170 -8.55 -16.41 7.06
CA ASP A 170 -7.21 -16.96 7.19
C ASP A 170 -6.37 -16.72 5.93
N ALA A 171 -6.96 -16.91 4.74
CA ALA A 171 -6.27 -16.65 3.48
C ALA A 171 -5.85 -15.18 3.31
N LEU A 172 -6.69 -14.22 3.76
CA LEU A 172 -6.35 -12.80 3.73
C LEU A 172 -5.26 -12.45 4.76
N LEU A 173 -5.32 -13.01 5.96
CA LEU A 173 -4.28 -12.83 6.97
C LEU A 173 -2.93 -13.43 6.50
N ASP A 174 -2.94 -14.59 5.87
CA ASP A 174 -1.74 -15.23 5.34
C ASP A 174 -1.16 -14.47 4.14
N LYS A 175 -2.05 -13.92 3.27
CA LYS A 175 -1.67 -13.11 2.11
C LYS A 175 -0.95 -11.81 2.52
N HIS A 176 -1.51 -11.10 3.52
CA HIS A 176 -1.02 -9.77 3.87
C HIS A 176 -0.11 -9.74 5.10
N ARG A 177 -0.10 -10.80 5.88
CA ARG A 177 0.72 -10.93 7.11
C ARG A 177 0.73 -9.65 7.95
N PRO A 178 -0.44 -9.14 8.39
CA PRO A 178 -0.51 -7.91 9.16
C PRO A 178 0.08 -8.13 10.56
N ASP A 179 0.77 -7.10 11.08
CA ASP A 179 1.19 -7.05 12.49
C ASP A 179 0.06 -6.55 13.40
N ALA A 180 -0.91 -5.83 12.81
CA ALA A 180 -2.11 -5.37 13.50
C ALA A 180 -3.35 -5.41 12.59
N VAL A 181 -4.51 -5.69 13.19
CA VAL A 181 -5.83 -5.62 12.56
C VAL A 181 -6.68 -4.62 13.32
N VAL A 182 -7.21 -3.61 12.62
CA VAL A 182 -8.03 -2.53 13.17
C VAL A 182 -9.43 -2.61 12.57
N ALA A 183 -10.45 -2.84 13.37
CA ALA A 183 -11.85 -2.76 12.95
C ALA A 183 -12.42 -1.39 13.32
N ILE A 184 -13.04 -0.69 12.35
CA ILE A 184 -13.60 0.64 12.53
C ILE A 184 -15.03 0.63 11.99
N GLU A 185 -16.02 0.88 12.82
CA GLU A 185 -17.45 0.87 12.49
C GLU A 185 -17.78 -0.35 11.61
N LEU A 186 -17.54 -1.53 12.17
CA LEU A 186 -17.71 -2.81 11.49
C LEU A 186 -18.76 -3.63 12.22
N PRO A 187 -19.89 -4.02 11.58
CA PRO A 187 -20.93 -4.77 12.27
C PRO A 187 -20.39 -6.11 12.78
N SER A 188 -20.63 -6.42 14.03
CA SER A 188 -20.20 -7.65 14.69
C SER A 188 -21.36 -8.58 15.00
N ARG A 189 -21.08 -9.87 14.97
CA ARG A 189 -22.00 -10.86 15.54
C ARG A 189 -22.15 -10.66 17.06
N ASN A 190 -23.37 -10.83 17.55
CA ASN A 190 -23.65 -11.00 18.97
C ASN A 190 -23.43 -12.47 19.40
N GLU A 191 -23.78 -12.81 20.65
CA GLU A 191 -23.65 -14.17 21.18
C GLU A 191 -24.47 -15.23 20.40
N ASN A 192 -25.53 -14.80 19.71
CA ASN A 192 -26.39 -15.67 18.91
C ASN A 192 -25.89 -15.82 17.46
N GLY A 193 -24.76 -15.16 17.09
CA GLY A 193 -24.23 -15.15 15.74
C GLY A 193 -24.92 -14.17 14.79
N GLU A 194 -25.78 -13.29 15.29
CA GLU A 194 -26.54 -12.30 14.55
C GLU A 194 -25.86 -10.93 14.64
N ARG A 195 -25.86 -10.17 13.55
CA ARG A 195 -25.50 -8.75 13.56
C ARG A 195 -26.78 -7.94 13.64
N LEU A 196 -26.91 -7.18 14.71
CA LEU A 196 -28.09 -6.37 14.96
C LEU A 196 -27.73 -4.87 14.90
N ASN A 197 -28.59 -4.09 14.25
CA ASN A 197 -28.50 -2.63 14.37
C ASN A 197 -29.08 -2.14 15.71
N MET A 198 -28.97 -0.83 15.99
CA MET A 198 -29.46 -0.20 17.22
C MET A 198 -30.99 -0.35 17.44
N ARG A 199 -31.75 -0.81 16.45
CA ARG A 199 -33.18 -1.08 16.52
C ARG A 199 -33.49 -2.57 16.77
N GLY A 200 -32.47 -3.41 16.95
CA GLY A 200 -32.61 -4.86 17.10
C GLY A 200 -32.85 -5.63 15.81
N LYS A 201 -32.82 -4.97 14.64
CA LYS A 201 -33.02 -5.62 13.35
C LYS A 201 -31.78 -6.36 12.92
N ASN A 202 -31.93 -7.62 12.48
CA ASN A 202 -30.87 -8.43 11.92
C ASN A 202 -30.46 -7.88 10.53
N ILE A 203 -29.17 -7.57 10.38
CA ILE A 203 -28.56 -6.96 9.20
C ILE A 203 -27.58 -7.88 8.46
N ASN A 204 -27.56 -9.18 8.79
CA ASN A 204 -26.74 -10.18 8.08
C ASN A 204 -27.02 -10.24 6.57
N GLY A 205 -28.23 -9.86 6.14
CA GLY A 205 -28.63 -9.97 4.74
C GLY A 205 -27.89 -9.04 3.77
N PHE A 206 -27.25 -7.99 4.30
CA PHE A 206 -26.56 -6.95 3.51
C PHE A 206 -25.24 -6.47 4.10
N ASN A 207 -24.71 -7.17 5.10
CA ASN A 207 -23.35 -7.00 5.60
C ASN A 207 -22.64 -8.35 5.58
N ALA A 208 -21.47 -8.45 4.95
CA ALA A 208 -20.69 -9.66 4.95
C ALA A 208 -20.03 -9.93 6.33
N PRO A 209 -19.60 -11.16 6.63
CA PRO A 209 -19.01 -11.53 7.91
C PRO A 209 -17.54 -11.07 8.05
N VAL A 210 -17.23 -9.80 7.80
CA VAL A 210 -15.87 -9.24 7.85
C VAL A 210 -15.29 -9.28 9.27
N ASP A 211 -16.14 -9.27 10.31
CA ASP A 211 -15.75 -9.47 11.72
C ASP A 211 -15.02 -10.81 11.98
N GLN A 212 -15.14 -11.78 11.05
CA GLN A 212 -14.40 -13.04 11.13
C GLN A 212 -12.88 -12.83 11.02
N LEU A 213 -12.43 -11.79 10.31
CA LEU A 213 -11.01 -11.43 10.26
C LEU A 213 -10.47 -11.06 11.63
N LEU A 214 -11.20 -10.23 12.39
CA LEU A 214 -10.79 -9.88 13.75
C LEU A 214 -10.77 -11.11 14.67
N ILE A 215 -11.73 -12.03 14.52
CA ILE A 215 -11.78 -13.28 15.30
C ILE A 215 -10.55 -14.16 14.99
N ASN A 216 -10.19 -14.31 13.70
CA ASN A 216 -9.07 -15.15 13.32
C ASN A 216 -7.72 -14.47 13.68
N ALA A 217 -7.62 -13.14 13.54
CA ALA A 217 -6.44 -12.37 13.95
C ALA A 217 -6.15 -12.54 15.45
N ARG A 218 -7.17 -12.46 16.32
CA ARG A 218 -7.00 -12.65 17.76
C ARG A 218 -6.52 -14.04 18.19
N ARG A 219 -6.57 -15.02 17.32
CA ARG A 219 -6.03 -16.37 17.58
C ARG A 219 -4.54 -16.48 17.26
N ARG A 220 -3.98 -15.44 16.63
CA ARG A 220 -2.56 -15.35 16.24
C ARG A 220 -1.84 -14.47 17.25
N GLU A 221 -0.82 -15.01 17.93
CA GLU A 221 -0.10 -14.30 19.00
C GLU A 221 0.74 -13.12 18.48
N ASP A 222 1.05 -13.12 17.18
CA ASP A 222 1.84 -12.12 16.47
C ASP A 222 1.01 -10.96 15.90
N ILE A 223 -0.32 -10.99 16.05
CA ILE A 223 -1.21 -9.95 15.52
C ILE A 223 -1.91 -9.21 16.66
N THR A 224 -1.67 -7.92 16.76
CA THR A 224 -2.41 -7.03 17.67
C THR A 224 -3.75 -6.64 17.08
N THR A 225 -4.81 -6.59 17.92
CA THR A 225 -6.15 -6.21 17.45
C THR A 225 -6.65 -4.93 18.10
N VAL A 226 -7.24 -4.04 17.29
CA VAL A 226 -7.87 -2.78 17.72
C VAL A 226 -9.31 -2.79 17.22
N GLY A 227 -10.24 -2.34 18.05
CA GLY A 227 -11.65 -2.14 17.67
C GLY A 227 -12.07 -0.71 17.96
N VAL A 228 -12.74 -0.05 17.01
CA VAL A 228 -13.31 1.30 17.17
C VAL A 228 -14.81 1.22 16.91
N GLY A 229 -15.59 1.64 17.87
CA GLY A 229 -17.06 1.59 17.80
C GLY A 229 -17.73 2.68 18.63
N ASP A 230 -19.01 2.91 18.33
CA ASP A 230 -19.84 3.97 18.96
C ASP A 230 -21.17 3.50 19.52
N GLY A 231 -21.63 2.30 19.14
CA GLY A 231 -22.91 1.71 19.58
C GLY A 231 -22.76 0.46 20.45
N GLY A 232 -21.58 -0.16 20.43
CA GLY A 232 -21.31 -1.41 21.15
C GLY A 232 -21.70 -2.69 20.39
N ASN A 233 -22.23 -2.56 19.16
CA ASN A 233 -22.54 -3.67 18.25
C ASN A 233 -21.45 -3.86 17.18
N GLU A 234 -20.34 -3.13 17.25
CA GLU A 234 -19.21 -3.19 16.33
C GLU A 234 -18.14 -4.20 16.80
N ALA A 235 -17.39 -4.73 15.85
CA ALA A 235 -16.29 -5.65 16.08
C ALA A 235 -15.18 -4.98 16.92
N GLY A 236 -14.80 -5.61 18.00
CA GLY A 236 -13.86 -5.08 18.98
C GLY A 236 -14.51 -4.64 20.29
N MET A 237 -15.84 -4.44 20.30
CA MET A 237 -16.58 -4.02 21.51
C MET A 237 -16.99 -5.20 22.39
N GLY A 238 -16.71 -6.43 21.98
CA GLY A 238 -17.08 -7.64 22.74
C GLY A 238 -16.52 -7.66 24.15
N GLY A 239 -17.37 -8.01 25.10
CA GLY A 239 -17.00 -8.10 26.53
C GLY A 239 -17.05 -6.78 27.30
N LEU A 240 -17.34 -5.64 26.67
CA LEU A 240 -17.54 -4.38 27.36
C LEU A 240 -18.86 -4.42 28.15
N ALA A 241 -18.79 -3.97 29.39
CA ALA A 241 -19.97 -3.86 30.23
C ALA A 241 -20.72 -2.54 29.97
N GLY A 242 -22.02 -2.54 30.11
CA GLY A 242 -22.84 -1.31 30.02
C GLY A 242 -23.38 -1.01 28.63
N ILE A 243 -23.08 -1.81 27.60
CA ILE A 243 -23.64 -1.66 26.25
C ILE A 243 -25.18 -1.70 26.34
N PRO A 244 -25.88 -0.70 25.75
CA PRO A 244 -27.34 -0.64 25.83
C PRO A 244 -27.98 -1.81 25.07
N LYS A 245 -29.21 -2.14 25.42
CA LYS A 245 -30.04 -3.06 24.65
C LYS A 245 -30.73 -2.32 23.52
N ALA A 246 -31.03 -3.02 22.42
CA ALA A 246 -31.89 -2.50 21.37
C ALA A 246 -33.27 -2.11 21.88
N LEU A 247 -34.01 -1.30 21.14
CA LEU A 247 -35.34 -0.80 21.52
C LEU A 247 -36.35 -1.92 21.77
N ASP A 248 -36.19 -3.07 21.15
CA ASP A 248 -37.02 -4.28 21.39
C ASP A 248 -36.51 -5.14 22.56
N GLY A 249 -35.46 -4.72 23.26
CA GLY A 249 -34.80 -5.44 24.33
C GLY A 249 -33.81 -6.53 23.88
N ALA A 250 -33.56 -6.68 22.58
CA ALA A 250 -32.58 -7.63 22.07
C ALA A 250 -31.14 -7.25 22.48
N THR A 251 -30.30 -8.26 22.67
CA THR A 251 -28.88 -8.06 22.96
C THR A 251 -28.15 -7.77 21.64
N MET A 252 -27.85 -6.49 21.40
CA MET A 252 -27.09 -6.07 20.26
C MET A 252 -25.56 -6.05 20.49
N ALA A 253 -25.14 -6.18 21.75
CA ALA A 253 -23.73 -6.16 22.11
C ALA A 253 -22.90 -7.13 21.29
N ALA A 254 -21.81 -6.63 20.75
CA ALA A 254 -20.84 -7.44 20.02
C ALA A 254 -20.29 -8.57 20.89
N ALA A 255 -20.12 -9.75 20.31
CA ALA A 255 -19.43 -10.86 20.97
C ALA A 255 -17.92 -10.90 20.63
N VAL A 256 -17.48 -10.11 19.67
CA VAL A 256 -16.09 -10.10 19.19
C VAL A 256 -15.30 -9.00 19.89
N PRO A 257 -14.39 -9.32 20.83
CA PRO A 257 -13.53 -8.33 21.48
C PRO A 257 -12.30 -7.99 20.64
N ALA A 258 -11.62 -6.91 21.00
CA ALA A 258 -10.25 -6.57 20.54
C ALA A 258 -9.31 -6.46 21.77
N ASP A 259 -8.01 -6.46 21.54
CA ASP A 259 -7.00 -6.26 22.58
C ASP A 259 -6.99 -4.80 23.06
N HIS A 260 -7.26 -3.86 22.12
CA HIS A 260 -7.35 -2.43 22.38
C HIS A 260 -8.68 -1.86 21.87
N PRO A 261 -9.76 -1.93 22.62
CA PRO A 261 -11.02 -1.29 22.25
C PRO A 261 -10.94 0.23 22.42
N VAL A 262 -11.54 0.95 21.48
CA VAL A 262 -11.67 2.42 21.47
C VAL A 262 -13.13 2.77 21.27
N THR A 263 -13.72 3.36 22.25
CA THR A 263 -15.12 3.80 22.20
C THR A 263 -15.18 5.31 22.00
N ALA A 264 -16.00 5.73 21.05
CA ALA A 264 -16.22 7.13 20.74
C ALA A 264 -17.68 7.35 20.39
N TRP A 265 -18.22 8.56 20.54
CA TRP A 265 -19.57 8.87 20.10
C TRP A 265 -19.75 8.83 18.56
N ASN A 266 -18.64 8.72 17.84
CA ASN A 266 -18.56 8.55 16.40
C ASN A 266 -17.25 7.82 16.06
N SER A 267 -17.32 6.74 15.31
CA SER A 267 -16.16 5.90 15.00
C SER A 267 -15.12 6.59 14.13
N ASN A 268 -15.53 7.50 13.22
CA ASN A 268 -14.57 8.31 12.45
C ASN A 268 -13.67 9.15 13.38
N LEU A 269 -14.25 9.76 14.42
CA LEU A 269 -13.49 10.53 15.41
C LEU A 269 -12.56 9.63 16.23
N GLY A 270 -13.01 8.45 16.64
CA GLY A 270 -12.20 7.48 17.38
C GLY A 270 -10.97 7.05 16.58
N ALA A 271 -11.15 6.69 15.32
CA ALA A 271 -10.07 6.31 14.42
C ALA A 271 -9.10 7.48 14.16
N THR A 272 -9.62 8.69 13.96
CA THR A 272 -8.81 9.91 13.77
C THR A 272 -8.00 10.23 15.03
N ALA A 273 -8.55 9.98 16.23
CA ALA A 273 -7.86 10.19 17.50
C ALA A 273 -6.64 9.26 17.65
N ILE A 274 -6.76 7.99 17.26
CA ILE A 274 -5.61 7.07 17.21
C ILE A 274 -4.51 7.63 16.32
N GLY A 275 -4.85 8.02 15.08
CA GLY A 275 -3.91 8.58 14.11
C GLY A 275 -3.25 9.86 14.59
N ALA A 276 -4.00 10.78 15.21
CA ALA A 276 -3.50 12.03 15.77
C ALA A 276 -2.50 11.79 16.91
N VAL A 277 -2.79 10.87 17.81
CA VAL A 277 -1.87 10.47 18.89
C VAL A 277 -0.59 9.89 18.32
N MET A 278 -0.67 9.00 17.34
CA MET A 278 0.50 8.42 16.67
C MET A 278 1.36 9.49 16.00
N LEU A 279 0.74 10.41 15.24
CA LEU A 279 1.44 11.52 14.59
C LEU A 279 2.13 12.46 15.58
N GLN A 280 1.45 12.83 16.68
CA GLN A 280 2.04 13.67 17.71
C GLN A 280 3.23 12.99 18.39
N ARG A 281 3.08 11.72 18.77
CA ARG A 281 4.17 10.95 19.40
C ARG A 281 5.37 10.79 18.46
N ALA A 282 5.16 10.81 17.16
CA ALA A 282 6.21 10.81 16.12
C ALA A 282 6.73 12.22 15.78
N GLY A 283 6.22 13.29 16.41
CA GLY A 283 6.59 14.67 16.10
C GLY A 283 6.08 15.17 14.74
N LYS A 284 5.01 14.56 14.20
CA LYS A 284 4.42 14.84 12.87
C LYS A 284 2.96 15.29 12.95
N LEU A 285 2.54 15.95 14.01
CA LEU A 285 1.14 16.40 14.16
C LEU A 285 0.69 17.37 13.06
N ASP A 286 1.64 18.08 12.44
CA ASP A 286 1.41 18.92 11.26
C ASP A 286 0.85 18.13 10.07
N LYS A 287 1.04 16.79 10.05
CA LYS A 287 0.51 15.87 9.03
C LYS A 287 -0.91 15.38 9.32
N LEU A 288 -1.49 15.71 10.46
CA LEU A 288 -2.90 15.41 10.70
C LEU A 288 -3.77 16.12 9.66
N LEU A 289 -4.74 15.39 9.10
CA LEU A 289 -5.65 15.92 8.09
C LEU A 289 -6.34 17.22 8.56
N THR A 290 -6.64 18.10 7.63
CA THR A 290 -7.37 19.35 7.88
C THR A 290 -8.87 19.10 7.94
N GLY A 291 -9.63 20.07 8.50
CA GLY A 291 -11.08 20.00 8.49
C GLY A 291 -11.69 19.95 7.08
N GLU A 292 -11.05 20.61 6.09
CA GLU A 292 -11.46 20.55 4.69
C GLU A 292 -11.26 19.15 4.10
N GLN A 293 -10.11 18.53 4.33
CA GLN A 293 -9.85 17.15 3.90
C GLN A 293 -10.84 16.16 4.53
N GLN A 294 -11.18 16.35 5.81
CA GLN A 294 -12.19 15.53 6.48
C GLN A 294 -13.56 15.68 5.81
N ASP A 295 -13.97 16.91 5.52
CA ASP A 295 -15.22 17.19 4.83
C ASP A 295 -15.25 16.55 3.43
N ASP A 296 -14.14 16.65 2.69
CA ASP A 296 -14.01 16.06 1.36
C ASP A 296 -14.15 14.54 1.39
N ALA A 297 -13.57 13.88 2.38
CA ALA A 297 -13.73 12.43 2.58
C ALA A 297 -15.19 12.05 2.84
N ILE A 298 -15.90 12.77 3.73
CA ILE A 298 -17.32 12.53 4.01
C ILE A 298 -18.19 12.81 2.77
N ARG A 299 -17.95 13.91 2.06
CA ARG A 299 -18.68 14.22 0.82
C ARG A 299 -18.45 13.18 -0.27
N ALA A 300 -17.22 12.65 -0.36
CA ALA A 300 -16.89 11.61 -1.33
C ALA A 300 -17.63 10.31 -1.03
N THR A 301 -17.78 9.92 0.26
CA THR A 301 -18.56 8.74 0.62
C THR A 301 -20.04 8.88 0.25
N ILE A 302 -20.64 10.06 0.50
CA ILE A 302 -22.03 10.34 0.14
C ILE A 302 -22.21 10.29 -1.38
N LYS A 303 -21.28 10.89 -2.14
CA LYS A 303 -21.30 10.83 -3.61
C LYS A 303 -21.17 9.41 -4.14
N ALA A 304 -20.45 8.55 -3.43
CA ALA A 304 -20.30 7.12 -3.76
C ALA A 304 -21.51 6.27 -3.34
N GLY A 305 -22.53 6.86 -2.71
CA GLY A 305 -23.80 6.20 -2.38
C GLY A 305 -24.03 5.95 -0.89
N ALA A 306 -23.15 6.41 0.00
CA ALA A 306 -23.38 6.33 1.43
C ALA A 306 -24.50 7.27 1.90
N VAL A 307 -25.10 6.93 3.04
CA VAL A 307 -26.10 7.74 3.74
C VAL A 307 -25.67 8.01 5.16
N ASP A 308 -26.12 9.10 5.73
CA ASP A 308 -25.99 9.32 7.19
C ASP A 308 -26.72 8.22 7.95
N GLY A 309 -26.01 7.55 8.88
CA GLY A 309 -26.53 6.40 9.61
C GLY A 309 -27.78 6.68 10.46
N VAL A 310 -27.97 7.94 10.89
CA VAL A 310 -29.10 8.39 11.73
C VAL A 310 -30.21 9.01 10.88
N THR A 311 -29.89 10.01 10.05
CA THR A 311 -30.88 10.78 9.29
C THR A 311 -31.30 10.12 7.98
N ARG A 312 -30.50 9.18 7.46
CA ARG A 312 -30.64 8.58 6.11
C ARG A 312 -30.51 9.61 4.97
N GLY A 313 -30.05 10.83 5.27
CA GLY A 313 -29.86 11.89 4.30
C GLY A 313 -28.64 11.67 3.43
N ARG A 314 -28.65 12.31 2.24
CA ARG A 314 -27.56 12.31 1.25
C ARG A 314 -27.03 13.71 0.94
N GLU A 315 -27.64 14.74 1.48
CA GLU A 315 -27.23 16.14 1.32
C GLU A 315 -26.65 16.63 2.63
N VAL A 316 -25.37 16.96 2.65
CA VAL A 316 -24.68 17.39 3.88
C VAL A 316 -25.18 18.73 4.41
N ASN A 317 -25.13 18.91 5.72
CA ASN A 317 -25.54 20.12 6.44
C ASN A 317 -27.03 20.46 6.28
N GLN A 318 -27.85 19.51 5.86
CA GLN A 318 -29.32 19.70 5.86
C GLN A 318 -29.91 19.32 7.21
N PRO A 319 -30.73 20.18 7.82
CA PRO A 319 -31.42 19.84 9.06
C PRO A 319 -32.47 18.74 8.82
N THR A 320 -32.73 17.93 9.84
CA THR A 320 -33.91 17.05 9.84
C THR A 320 -35.20 17.84 9.90
N GLU A 321 -36.36 17.22 9.58
CA GLU A 321 -37.66 17.87 9.61
C GLU A 321 -38.00 18.51 10.97
N ASP A 322 -37.52 17.91 12.07
CA ASP A 322 -37.69 18.45 13.42
C ASP A 322 -36.59 19.44 13.84
N GLY A 323 -35.56 19.67 12.98
CA GLY A 323 -34.46 20.59 13.21
C GLY A 323 -33.49 20.17 14.30
N ARG A 324 -33.56 18.91 14.80
CA ARG A 324 -32.71 18.44 15.89
C ARG A 324 -31.37 17.90 15.42
N ASN A 325 -31.34 17.28 14.24
CA ASN A 325 -30.16 16.67 13.66
C ASN A 325 -29.85 17.29 12.30
N TYR A 326 -28.66 16.96 11.78
CA TYR A 326 -28.20 17.37 10.45
C TYR A 326 -27.67 16.17 9.69
N THR A 327 -27.78 16.20 8.37
CA THR A 327 -27.16 15.19 7.52
C THR A 327 -25.68 15.42 7.45
N GLY A 328 -24.92 14.38 7.71
CA GLY A 328 -23.45 14.36 7.68
C GLY A 328 -22.94 13.01 8.11
N VAL A 329 -22.59 12.89 9.38
CA VAL A 329 -22.27 11.62 10.03
C VAL A 329 -22.99 11.56 11.37
N ASP A 330 -23.71 10.48 11.63
CA ASP A 330 -24.46 10.24 12.88
C ASP A 330 -25.43 11.38 13.28
N GLY A 331 -26.05 11.98 12.27
CA GLY A 331 -27.00 13.05 12.50
C GLY A 331 -26.37 14.42 12.81
N HIS A 332 -25.06 14.57 12.62
CA HIS A 332 -24.32 15.80 12.85
C HIS A 332 -23.81 16.42 11.55
N SER A 333 -23.80 17.76 11.50
CA SER A 333 -23.27 18.51 10.38
C SER A 333 -21.74 18.38 10.28
N LEU A 334 -21.19 18.67 9.10
CA LEU A 334 -19.74 18.69 8.90
C LEU A 334 -19.04 19.73 9.79
N ASP A 335 -19.71 20.83 10.15
CA ASP A 335 -19.13 21.83 11.05
C ASP A 335 -18.87 21.30 12.45
N VAL A 336 -19.74 20.39 12.95
CA VAL A 336 -19.52 19.70 14.22
C VAL A 336 -18.28 18.80 14.12
N HIS A 337 -18.18 17.99 13.10
CA HIS A 337 -17.02 17.10 12.90
C HIS A 337 -15.74 17.88 12.73
N ARG A 338 -15.75 19.00 12.00
CA ARG A 338 -14.60 19.91 11.85
C ARG A 338 -14.19 20.52 13.19
N GLY A 339 -15.15 20.99 13.97
CA GLY A 339 -14.89 21.53 15.32
C GLY A 339 -14.26 20.48 16.26
N MET A 340 -14.74 19.23 16.20
CA MET A 340 -14.17 18.12 16.98
C MET A 340 -12.74 17.78 16.56
N LEU A 341 -12.43 17.81 15.29
CA LEU A 341 -11.05 17.61 14.78
C LEU A 341 -10.08 18.68 15.33
N GLU A 342 -10.49 19.95 15.35
CA GLU A 342 -9.64 21.03 15.90
C GLU A 342 -9.46 20.91 17.42
N LEU A 343 -10.49 20.49 18.16
CA LEU A 343 -10.38 20.15 19.58
C LEU A 343 -9.44 18.97 19.80
N LEU A 344 -9.53 17.95 18.97
CA LEU A 344 -8.64 16.79 18.99
C LEU A 344 -7.18 17.21 18.77
N ARG A 345 -6.90 18.00 17.71
CA ARG A 345 -5.58 18.55 17.41
C ARG A 345 -5.01 19.31 18.60
N THR A 346 -5.80 20.19 19.20
CA THR A 346 -5.36 21.04 20.33
C THR A 346 -5.04 20.19 21.56
N ASN A 347 -5.83 19.16 21.86
CA ASN A 347 -5.59 18.28 23.01
C ASN A 347 -4.36 17.39 22.79
N VAL A 348 -4.26 16.77 21.62
CA VAL A 348 -3.16 15.86 21.30
C VAL A 348 -1.82 16.59 21.24
N ALA A 349 -1.77 17.85 20.80
CA ALA A 349 -0.56 18.67 20.78
C ALA A 349 0.15 18.78 22.14
N GLN A 350 -0.56 18.49 23.23
CA GLN A 350 0.00 18.50 24.57
C GLN A 350 0.66 17.17 24.99
N LEU A 351 0.56 16.12 24.18
CA LEU A 351 1.31 14.88 24.42
C LEU A 351 2.81 15.13 24.19
N PRO A 352 3.66 14.60 25.05
CA PRO A 352 5.09 14.62 24.77
C PRO A 352 5.37 13.78 23.51
N PRO A 353 6.40 14.15 22.73
CA PRO A 353 6.91 13.28 21.70
C PRO A 353 7.30 11.94 22.35
N GLY A 354 6.68 10.87 21.94
CA GLY A 354 7.10 9.53 22.36
C GLY A 354 8.43 9.25 21.68
N GLY A 355 9.44 8.90 22.45
CA GLY A 355 10.66 8.35 21.87
C GLY A 355 10.35 6.99 21.24
N ILE A 356 9.79 6.98 20.02
CA ILE A 356 9.74 5.77 19.21
C ILE A 356 11.17 5.54 18.70
N VAL A 357 12.03 5.13 19.61
CA VAL A 357 13.19 4.34 19.22
C VAL A 357 12.69 2.91 19.23
N ALA A 358 12.04 2.48 18.15
CA ALA A 358 11.97 1.06 17.89
C ALA A 358 13.42 0.57 17.99
N LYS A 359 13.71 -0.30 18.93
CA LYS A 359 14.94 -1.11 18.93
C LYS A 359 14.82 -2.07 17.76
N ARG A 360 14.86 -1.52 16.53
CA ARG A 360 15.01 -2.32 15.33
C ARG A 360 16.41 -2.89 15.34
N SER A 361 16.54 -4.14 14.95
CA SER A 361 17.85 -4.72 14.62
C SER A 361 18.58 -3.73 13.70
N PRO A 362 19.89 -3.49 13.87
CA PRO A 362 20.68 -2.62 12.98
C PRO A 362 20.50 -2.93 11.49
N ASP A 363 20.13 -4.16 11.15
CA ASP A 363 19.87 -4.60 9.77
C ASP A 363 18.49 -4.16 9.23
N HIS A 364 17.54 -3.80 10.10
CA HIS A 364 16.23 -3.28 9.66
C HIS A 364 16.26 -1.85 9.12
N ASP A 365 17.30 -1.08 9.43
CA ASP A 365 17.42 0.32 8.96
C ASP A 365 18.12 0.45 7.59
N LYS A 366 18.65 -0.64 7.05
CA LYS A 366 19.28 -0.66 5.73
C LYS A 366 18.21 -0.69 4.64
N PRO A 367 18.21 0.26 3.69
CA PRO A 367 17.29 0.19 2.58
C PRO A 367 17.60 -0.99 1.67
N PHE A 368 16.58 -1.61 1.11
CA PHE A 368 16.77 -2.53 0.00
C PHE A 368 17.21 -1.78 -1.27
N LEU A 369 18.09 -2.39 -2.06
CA LEU A 369 18.44 -1.91 -3.39
C LEU A 369 17.68 -2.73 -4.43
N VAL A 370 16.77 -2.08 -5.15
CA VAL A 370 15.95 -2.71 -6.18
C VAL A 370 16.47 -2.28 -7.55
N GLY A 371 17.00 -3.21 -8.31
CA GLY A 371 17.40 -3.01 -9.70
C GLY A 371 16.17 -3.05 -10.62
N LEU A 372 16.04 -2.06 -11.51
CA LEU A 372 15.10 -2.09 -12.63
C LEU A 372 15.90 -2.11 -13.91
N PHE A 373 15.72 -3.14 -14.75
CA PHE A 373 16.41 -3.26 -16.03
C PHE A 373 15.47 -2.98 -17.20
N ASP A 374 15.84 -2.03 -18.05
CA ASP A 374 15.11 -1.67 -19.27
C ASP A 374 16.05 -1.31 -20.41
N SER A 375 15.56 -1.39 -21.65
CA SER A 375 16.31 -1.00 -22.86
C SER A 375 16.35 0.51 -23.13
N GLY A 376 15.58 1.33 -22.36
CA GLY A 376 15.48 2.76 -22.64
C GLY A 376 14.67 3.58 -21.62
N ASN A 377 14.00 4.63 -22.09
CA ASN A 377 13.21 5.53 -21.24
C ASN A 377 11.97 4.86 -20.60
N GLY A 378 11.55 3.72 -21.13
CA GLY A 378 10.49 2.93 -20.51
C GLY A 378 10.80 2.56 -19.06
N GLY A 379 12.08 2.29 -18.76
CA GLY A 379 12.57 2.04 -17.41
C GLY A 379 12.37 3.21 -16.45
N LEU A 380 12.41 4.45 -16.93
CA LEU A 380 12.16 5.64 -16.11
C LEU A 380 10.67 5.75 -15.73
N ILE A 381 9.77 5.45 -16.67
CA ILE A 381 8.33 5.42 -16.46
C ILE A 381 7.98 4.31 -15.44
N ALA A 382 8.52 3.10 -15.68
CA ALA A 382 8.39 1.98 -14.77
C ALA A 382 8.90 2.30 -13.34
N ALA A 383 10.04 2.99 -13.26
CA ALA A 383 10.65 3.38 -11.99
C ALA A 383 9.77 4.35 -11.18
N GLN A 384 9.10 5.31 -11.83
CA GLN A 384 8.17 6.21 -11.17
C GLN A 384 7.02 5.43 -10.52
N ASN A 385 6.42 4.48 -11.27
CA ASN A 385 5.35 3.65 -10.76
C ASN A 385 5.82 2.75 -9.60
N VAL A 386 6.93 2.04 -9.79
CA VAL A 386 7.51 1.16 -8.76
C VAL A 386 7.89 1.96 -7.50
N ALA A 387 8.47 3.17 -7.64
CA ALA A 387 8.85 4.01 -6.49
C ALA A 387 7.65 4.33 -5.60
N LYS A 388 6.50 4.69 -6.18
CA LYS A 388 5.26 4.94 -5.44
C LYS A 388 4.82 3.71 -4.64
N PHE A 389 4.80 2.54 -5.27
CA PHE A 389 4.43 1.30 -4.60
C PHE A 389 5.40 0.94 -3.46
N LEU A 390 6.71 1.02 -3.68
CA LEU A 390 7.71 0.72 -2.67
C LEU A 390 7.61 1.67 -1.48
N GLN A 391 7.37 2.96 -1.73
CA GLN A 391 7.23 3.97 -0.67
C GLN A 391 6.09 3.65 0.30
N TYR A 392 4.95 3.17 -0.22
CA TYR A 392 3.71 3.04 0.54
C TYR A 392 3.33 1.60 0.92
N ARG A 393 3.95 0.60 0.27
CA ARG A 393 3.64 -0.81 0.51
C ARG A 393 4.74 -1.60 1.20
N MET A 394 5.90 -0.98 1.44
CA MET A 394 7.00 -1.62 2.18
C MET A 394 7.23 -0.93 3.53
N PRO A 395 7.34 -1.69 4.64
CA PRO A 395 7.72 -1.15 5.94
C PRO A 395 9.18 -0.72 5.96
N ARG A 396 10.01 -1.32 5.12
CA ARG A 396 11.44 -0.98 4.95
C ARG A 396 11.63 -0.10 3.73
N LYS A 397 12.50 0.89 3.88
CA LYS A 397 12.87 1.78 2.78
C LYS A 397 13.55 0.98 1.65
N ALA A 398 13.18 1.30 0.42
CA ALA A 398 13.83 0.74 -0.77
C ALA A 398 14.36 1.88 -1.64
N ARG A 399 15.48 1.63 -2.30
CA ARG A 399 16.09 2.54 -3.27
C ARG A 399 16.12 1.89 -4.63
N LEU A 400 15.74 2.63 -5.66
CA LEU A 400 15.80 2.16 -7.03
C LEU A 400 17.16 2.42 -7.66
N VAL A 401 17.67 1.41 -8.35
CA VAL A 401 18.81 1.48 -9.26
C VAL A 401 18.29 1.10 -10.64
N ILE A 402 18.17 2.06 -11.53
CA ILE A 402 17.62 1.86 -12.88
C ILE A 402 18.79 1.63 -13.83
N VAL A 403 18.81 0.46 -14.47
CA VAL A 403 19.83 0.08 -15.46
C VAL A 403 19.19 0.17 -16.83
N THR A 404 19.59 1.16 -17.65
CA THR A 404 19.02 1.40 -18.97
C THR A 404 20.05 1.29 -20.08
N ASP A 405 19.73 0.51 -21.11
CA ASP A 405 20.62 0.30 -22.26
C ASP A 405 20.26 1.14 -23.49
N HIS A 406 20.24 2.46 -23.31
CA HIS A 406 19.97 3.39 -24.43
C HIS A 406 21.02 3.34 -25.57
N GLY A 407 22.26 3.01 -25.24
CA GLY A 407 23.36 3.02 -26.18
C GLY A 407 23.28 1.93 -27.25
N SER A 408 22.58 0.83 -26.95
CA SER A 408 22.44 -0.28 -27.91
C SER A 408 21.25 -0.12 -28.88
N GLY A 409 20.44 0.91 -28.74
CA GLY A 409 19.27 1.16 -29.60
C GLY A 409 18.08 0.23 -29.27
N ALA A 410 17.08 0.23 -30.15
CA ALA A 410 15.82 -0.49 -29.90
C ALA A 410 16.02 -2.02 -29.85
N TYR A 411 15.63 -2.64 -28.74
CA TYR A 411 15.73 -4.09 -28.55
C TYR A 411 14.79 -4.89 -29.47
N GLY A 412 13.74 -4.27 -29.97
CA GLY A 412 12.82 -4.89 -30.94
C GLY A 412 13.49 -5.29 -32.28
N ASP A 413 14.55 -4.60 -32.66
CA ASP A 413 15.23 -4.77 -33.94
C ASP A 413 16.47 -5.70 -33.86
N LYS A 414 16.77 -6.21 -32.63
CA LYS A 414 17.97 -7.03 -32.40
C LYS A 414 17.73 -8.50 -32.77
N GLU A 415 18.77 -9.16 -33.30
CA GLU A 415 18.76 -10.62 -33.40
C GLU A 415 18.72 -11.26 -32.01
N HIS A 416 18.16 -12.49 -31.90
CA HIS A 416 17.93 -13.12 -30.59
C HIS A 416 19.23 -13.31 -29.78
N GLU A 417 20.30 -13.76 -30.39
CA GLU A 417 21.62 -13.97 -29.73
C GLU A 417 22.22 -12.64 -29.23
N GLU A 418 22.12 -11.56 -30.02
CA GLU A 418 22.53 -10.24 -29.60
C GLU A 418 21.70 -9.75 -28.41
N LEU A 419 20.38 -9.93 -28.47
CA LEU A 419 19.47 -9.57 -27.39
C LEU A 419 19.81 -10.31 -26.09
N VAL A 420 20.05 -11.63 -26.14
CA VAL A 420 20.48 -12.42 -24.98
C VAL A 420 21.76 -11.84 -24.37
N SER A 421 22.75 -11.52 -25.22
CA SER A 421 24.02 -10.94 -24.75
C SER A 421 23.83 -9.58 -24.06
N LEU A 422 23.01 -8.69 -24.63
CA LEU A 422 22.73 -7.37 -24.05
C LEU A 422 21.97 -7.47 -22.73
N VAL A 423 20.96 -8.33 -22.65
CA VAL A 423 20.19 -8.56 -21.43
C VAL A 423 21.08 -9.14 -20.34
N ALA A 424 21.90 -10.16 -20.64
CA ALA A 424 22.81 -10.74 -19.67
C ALA A 424 23.79 -9.71 -19.11
N LYS A 425 24.36 -8.83 -19.96
CA LYS A 425 25.25 -7.75 -19.53
C LYS A 425 24.52 -6.74 -18.63
N GLY A 426 23.27 -6.38 -18.94
CA GLY A 426 22.48 -5.48 -18.13
C GLY A 426 22.13 -6.06 -16.75
N LEU A 427 21.73 -7.33 -16.70
CA LEU A 427 21.47 -8.04 -15.44
C LEU A 427 22.75 -8.14 -14.60
N LYS A 428 23.87 -8.46 -15.24
CA LYS A 428 25.18 -8.53 -14.56
C LYS A 428 25.60 -7.16 -14.01
N THR A 429 25.35 -6.08 -14.73
CA THR A 429 25.60 -4.72 -14.23
C THR A 429 24.77 -4.41 -12.99
N GLY A 430 23.48 -4.78 -12.97
CA GLY A 430 22.63 -4.66 -11.78
C GLY A 430 23.19 -5.46 -10.57
N GLU A 431 23.60 -6.71 -10.81
CA GLU A 431 24.20 -7.54 -9.77
C GLU A 431 25.52 -6.95 -9.24
N ASP A 432 26.41 -6.47 -10.13
CA ASP A 432 27.70 -5.90 -9.76
C ASP A 432 27.59 -4.60 -8.96
N VAL A 433 26.53 -3.82 -9.19
CA VAL A 433 26.17 -2.64 -8.37
C VAL A 433 25.69 -3.07 -6.98
N GLY A 434 25.27 -4.32 -6.84
CA GLY A 434 24.93 -4.93 -5.57
C GLY A 434 23.47 -4.78 -5.18
N VAL A 435 22.54 -4.77 -6.16
CA VAL A 435 21.12 -4.79 -5.86
C VAL A 435 20.71 -6.09 -5.17
N ASP A 436 19.65 -6.03 -4.38
CA ASP A 436 19.13 -7.20 -3.64
C ASP A 436 18.16 -8.02 -4.50
N VAL A 437 17.52 -7.38 -5.49
CA VAL A 437 16.63 -8.00 -6.49
C VAL A 437 16.72 -7.20 -7.79
N ILE A 438 16.58 -7.86 -8.94
CA ILE A 438 16.44 -7.21 -10.24
C ILE A 438 15.02 -7.49 -10.77
N ALA A 439 14.27 -6.46 -11.09
CA ALA A 439 13.01 -6.59 -11.82
C ALA A 439 13.22 -6.17 -13.28
N MET A 440 12.86 -7.07 -14.18
CA MET A 440 12.82 -6.74 -15.60
C MET A 440 11.67 -5.73 -15.82
N ALA A 441 11.99 -4.59 -16.42
CA ALA A 441 11.02 -3.57 -16.77
C ALA A 441 10.76 -3.50 -18.28
N CYS A 442 11.47 -4.29 -19.09
CA CYS A 442 11.36 -4.34 -20.54
C CYS A 442 10.75 -5.66 -21.01
N ASN A 443 9.54 -5.64 -21.57
CA ASN A 443 8.89 -6.84 -22.10
C ASN A 443 9.70 -7.48 -23.25
N THR A 444 10.29 -6.66 -24.12
CA THR A 444 11.13 -7.17 -25.21
C THR A 444 12.37 -7.88 -24.67
N ALA A 445 13.01 -7.35 -23.63
CA ALA A 445 14.14 -8.00 -22.97
C ALA A 445 13.74 -9.34 -22.32
N CYS A 446 12.54 -9.45 -21.79
CA CYS A 446 12.04 -10.69 -21.19
C CYS A 446 11.94 -11.85 -22.19
N THR A 447 11.84 -11.60 -23.49
CA THR A 447 11.85 -12.67 -24.52
C THR A 447 13.21 -13.39 -24.62
N ALA A 448 14.26 -12.82 -24.06
CA ALA A 448 15.60 -13.43 -23.95
C ALA A 448 15.93 -13.92 -22.53
N PHE A 449 15.05 -13.67 -21.57
CA PHE A 449 15.33 -13.82 -20.14
C PHE A 449 15.77 -15.22 -19.71
N PRO A 450 15.13 -16.33 -20.11
CA PRO A 450 15.51 -17.64 -19.59
C PRO A 450 17.01 -17.94 -19.83
N THR A 451 17.53 -17.57 -21.00
CA THR A 451 18.94 -17.78 -21.36
C THR A 451 19.85 -16.70 -20.78
N ALA A 452 19.40 -15.45 -20.74
CA ALA A 452 20.22 -14.33 -20.27
C ALA A 452 20.44 -14.31 -18.75
N ASN A 453 19.64 -15.08 -17.98
CA ASN A 453 19.74 -15.15 -16.52
C ASN A 453 20.81 -16.12 -16.01
N ASP A 454 21.50 -16.83 -16.89
CA ASP A 454 22.51 -17.79 -16.49
C ASP A 454 23.69 -17.08 -15.79
N GLY A 455 24.06 -17.57 -14.60
CA GLY A 455 25.14 -17.02 -13.79
C GLY A 455 24.78 -15.78 -12.93
N ILE A 456 23.53 -15.31 -12.91
CA ILE A 456 23.07 -14.25 -12.03
C ILE A 456 22.66 -14.84 -10.69
N SER A 457 23.20 -14.31 -9.57
CA SER A 457 23.00 -14.87 -8.22
C SER A 457 21.92 -14.14 -7.40
N VAL A 458 21.43 -13.00 -7.87
CA VAL A 458 20.32 -12.28 -7.24
C VAL A 458 19.01 -12.72 -7.88
N PRO A 459 17.86 -12.67 -7.15
CA PRO A 459 16.56 -12.93 -7.75
C PRO A 459 16.30 -11.97 -8.92
N VAL A 460 15.90 -12.53 -10.07
CA VAL A 460 15.48 -11.74 -11.24
C VAL A 460 13.99 -12.03 -11.51
N LEU A 461 13.19 -10.98 -11.56
CA LEU A 461 11.73 -11.05 -11.74
C LEU A 461 11.38 -10.75 -13.20
N ASP A 462 10.87 -11.77 -13.89
CA ASP A 462 10.42 -11.67 -15.28
C ASP A 462 9.06 -10.96 -15.37
N LEU A 463 9.01 -9.84 -16.11
CA LEU A 463 7.78 -9.06 -16.29
C LEU A 463 6.73 -9.81 -17.12
N ILE A 464 7.13 -10.61 -18.13
CA ILE A 464 6.18 -11.43 -18.91
C ILE A 464 5.52 -12.46 -18.00
N GLU A 465 6.28 -13.11 -17.12
CA GLU A 465 5.76 -14.08 -16.18
C GLU A 465 4.76 -13.46 -15.20
N THR A 466 5.15 -12.34 -14.58
CA THR A 466 4.26 -11.58 -13.68
C THR A 466 2.99 -11.16 -14.40
N THR A 467 3.11 -10.60 -15.60
CA THR A 467 1.97 -10.10 -16.37
C THR A 467 1.03 -11.24 -16.78
N ALA A 468 1.57 -12.36 -17.25
CA ALA A 468 0.77 -13.52 -17.68
C ALA A 468 -0.05 -14.11 -16.53
N GLU A 469 0.53 -14.21 -15.34
CA GLU A 469 -0.19 -14.61 -14.13
C GLU A 469 -1.36 -13.66 -13.83
N GLN A 470 -1.13 -12.36 -13.90
CA GLN A 470 -2.15 -11.36 -13.60
C GLN A 470 -3.23 -11.27 -14.70
N ILE A 471 -2.89 -11.49 -15.96
CA ILE A 471 -3.86 -11.64 -17.04
C ILE A 471 -4.84 -12.77 -16.71
N VAL A 472 -4.35 -13.92 -16.23
CA VAL A 472 -5.20 -15.04 -15.84
C VAL A 472 -6.09 -14.68 -14.65
N ASN A 473 -5.55 -13.95 -13.67
CA ASN A 473 -6.28 -13.61 -12.46
C ASN A 473 -7.31 -12.49 -12.67
N HIS A 474 -6.99 -11.48 -13.48
CA HIS A 474 -7.77 -10.23 -13.59
C HIS A 474 -8.19 -9.83 -15.00
N GLY A 475 -7.65 -10.47 -16.04
CA GLY A 475 -7.87 -10.08 -17.44
C GLY A 475 -9.26 -10.40 -18.01
N GLY A 476 -10.06 -11.22 -17.30
CA GLY A 476 -11.32 -11.74 -17.84
C GLY A 476 -11.10 -12.82 -18.90
N ASP A 477 -12.14 -13.12 -19.69
CA ASP A 477 -12.10 -14.25 -20.66
C ASP A 477 -11.39 -13.91 -21.97
N ARG A 478 -11.29 -12.64 -22.29
CA ARG A 478 -10.76 -12.12 -23.57
C ARG A 478 -9.81 -10.94 -23.35
N PRO A 479 -8.68 -11.18 -22.67
CA PRO A 479 -7.66 -10.13 -22.50
C PRO A 479 -7.05 -9.75 -23.85
N ALA A 480 -6.84 -8.46 -24.09
CA ALA A 480 -6.07 -7.91 -25.19
C ALA A 480 -4.79 -7.26 -24.68
N MET A 481 -3.75 -7.20 -25.50
CA MET A 481 -2.50 -6.54 -25.16
C MET A 481 -2.01 -5.62 -26.25
N LEU A 482 -1.43 -4.49 -25.87
CA LEU A 482 -0.64 -3.60 -26.70
C LEU A 482 0.83 -3.74 -26.32
N SER A 483 1.70 -3.99 -27.30
CA SER A 483 3.13 -4.22 -27.06
C SER A 483 3.98 -3.78 -28.26
N THR A 484 5.30 -3.93 -28.17
CA THR A 484 6.15 -3.86 -29.37
C THR A 484 5.80 -4.99 -30.32
N GLN A 485 6.11 -4.82 -31.62
CA GLN A 485 5.83 -5.84 -32.63
C GLN A 485 6.47 -7.18 -32.25
N ARG A 486 7.74 -7.17 -31.85
CA ARG A 486 8.46 -8.40 -31.42
C ARG A 486 7.76 -9.10 -30.24
N THR A 487 7.32 -8.34 -29.25
CA THR A 487 6.61 -8.92 -28.10
C THR A 487 5.26 -9.47 -28.48
N ALA A 488 4.53 -8.82 -29.40
CA ALA A 488 3.24 -9.29 -29.89
C ALA A 488 3.35 -10.61 -30.69
N GLU A 489 4.45 -10.79 -31.40
CA GLU A 489 4.74 -11.99 -32.22
C GLU A 489 5.42 -13.10 -31.41
N SER A 490 5.94 -12.80 -30.20
CA SER A 490 6.58 -13.80 -29.34
C SER A 490 5.58 -14.82 -28.80
N PRO A 491 5.95 -16.11 -28.74
CA PRO A 491 5.14 -17.13 -28.10
C PRO A 491 5.11 -17.06 -26.56
N ASP A 492 5.90 -16.18 -25.94
CA ASP A 492 6.09 -16.16 -24.49
C ASP A 492 4.79 -15.84 -23.74
N TYR A 493 4.10 -14.75 -24.12
CA TYR A 493 2.82 -14.41 -23.51
C TYR A 493 1.75 -15.51 -23.66
N PRO A 494 1.44 -16.00 -24.87
CA PRO A 494 0.49 -17.09 -25.03
C PRO A 494 0.86 -18.34 -24.23
N SER A 495 2.14 -18.69 -24.19
CA SER A 495 2.65 -19.87 -23.49
C SER A 495 2.51 -19.74 -21.97
N LYS A 496 2.92 -18.61 -21.40
CA LYS A 496 2.85 -18.33 -19.97
C LYS A 496 1.39 -18.20 -19.49
N ILE A 497 0.54 -17.49 -20.23
CA ILE A 497 -0.91 -17.40 -19.93
C ILE A 497 -1.52 -18.80 -19.90
N ALA A 498 -1.23 -19.65 -20.91
CA ALA A 498 -1.73 -21.01 -20.94
C ALA A 498 -1.18 -21.89 -19.79
N GLN A 499 0.04 -21.64 -19.35
CA GLN A 499 0.65 -22.31 -18.20
C GLN A 499 -0.08 -21.95 -16.90
N TYR A 500 -0.26 -20.66 -16.61
CA TYR A 500 -0.94 -20.18 -15.41
C TYR A 500 -2.43 -20.54 -15.39
N ALA A 501 -3.13 -20.44 -16.52
CA ALA A 501 -4.52 -20.86 -16.62
C ALA A 501 -4.74 -22.35 -16.29
N ARG A 502 -3.77 -23.22 -16.63
CA ARG A 502 -3.82 -24.65 -16.29
C ARG A 502 -3.44 -24.96 -14.85
N ALA A 503 -2.47 -24.21 -14.30
CA ALA A 503 -1.96 -24.42 -12.94
C ALA A 503 -2.91 -23.84 -11.87
N GLY A 504 -3.78 -22.89 -12.23
CA GLY A 504 -4.68 -22.21 -11.29
C GLY A 504 -5.69 -23.15 -10.65
N VAL A 505 -5.96 -22.92 -9.36
CA VAL A 505 -6.97 -23.67 -8.56
C VAL A 505 -8.39 -23.35 -9.03
N ASP A 506 -8.61 -22.15 -9.57
CA ASP A 506 -9.91 -21.70 -10.08
C ASP A 506 -10.19 -22.29 -11.47
N GLN A 507 -11.10 -23.24 -11.52
CA GLN A 507 -11.48 -23.90 -12.76
C GLN A 507 -12.10 -22.96 -13.80
N SER A 508 -12.69 -21.83 -13.38
CA SER A 508 -13.25 -20.82 -14.29
C SER A 508 -12.19 -20.13 -15.13
N LYS A 509 -10.96 -20.08 -14.65
CA LYS A 509 -9.80 -19.45 -15.31
C LYS A 509 -9.11 -20.32 -16.35
N ARG A 510 -9.41 -21.63 -16.41
CA ARG A 510 -8.73 -22.58 -17.31
C ARG A 510 -8.85 -22.26 -18.80
N ASN A 511 -9.83 -21.46 -19.18
CA ASN A 511 -10.08 -21.06 -20.57
C ASN A 511 -9.50 -19.68 -20.92
N VAL A 512 -8.87 -18.97 -19.97
CA VAL A 512 -8.22 -17.69 -20.24
C VAL A 512 -7.05 -17.93 -21.19
N ARG A 513 -7.06 -17.24 -22.30
CA ARG A 513 -6.01 -17.29 -23.32
C ARG A 513 -5.98 -16.02 -24.15
N LEU A 514 -4.80 -15.68 -24.61
CA LEU A 514 -4.65 -14.66 -25.63
C LEU A 514 -5.11 -15.24 -26.97
N ARG A 515 -6.13 -14.64 -27.58
CA ARG A 515 -6.71 -15.09 -28.84
C ARG A 515 -5.95 -14.48 -30.02
N ASP A 516 -6.07 -15.09 -31.20
CA ASP A 516 -5.55 -14.51 -32.42
C ASP A 516 -6.15 -13.11 -32.66
N GLY A 517 -5.30 -12.13 -32.95
CA GLY A 517 -5.69 -10.72 -33.12
C GLY A 517 -5.87 -9.91 -31.83
N TYR A 518 -5.65 -10.51 -30.63
CA TYR A 518 -5.72 -9.80 -29.34
C TYR A 518 -4.33 -9.34 -28.86
N ALA A 519 -3.25 -9.81 -29.44
CA ALA A 519 -1.91 -9.25 -29.29
C ALA A 519 -1.67 -8.23 -30.42
N ILE A 520 -1.56 -6.96 -30.08
CA ILE A 520 -1.45 -5.87 -31.03
C ILE A 520 -0.06 -5.25 -30.87
N GLY A 521 0.78 -5.40 -31.92
CA GLY A 521 2.03 -4.68 -32.03
C GLY A 521 1.76 -3.22 -32.41
N ALA A 522 2.38 -2.27 -31.71
CA ALA A 522 2.24 -0.84 -31.96
C ALA A 522 3.62 -0.20 -32.18
N PRO A 523 4.25 -0.46 -33.33
CA PRO A 523 5.53 0.16 -33.69
C PRO A 523 5.42 1.70 -33.71
N GLY A 524 6.54 2.38 -33.38
CA GLY A 524 6.62 3.84 -33.34
C GLY A 524 6.17 4.47 -32.00
N TRP A 525 5.36 3.79 -31.18
CA TRP A 525 4.90 4.37 -29.90
C TRP A 525 6.05 4.58 -28.90
N ALA A 526 6.95 3.62 -28.76
CA ALA A 526 8.11 3.75 -27.89
C ALA A 526 9.02 4.91 -28.31
N GLU A 527 9.21 5.12 -29.62
CA GLU A 527 9.98 6.24 -30.15
C GLU A 527 9.33 7.59 -29.82
N ARG A 528 8.02 7.75 -30.01
CA ARG A 528 7.27 8.96 -29.63
C ARG A 528 7.44 9.29 -28.15
N VAL A 529 7.42 8.28 -27.29
CA VAL A 529 7.64 8.47 -25.84
C VAL A 529 9.11 8.82 -25.55
N ASN A 530 10.07 8.18 -26.20
CA ASN A 530 11.50 8.50 -26.07
C ASN A 530 11.81 9.94 -26.50
N ASN A 531 11.15 10.44 -27.55
CA ASN A 531 11.26 11.81 -28.03
C ASN A 531 10.50 12.80 -27.15
N LEU A 532 9.73 12.35 -26.15
CA LEU A 532 8.84 13.15 -25.31
C LEU A 532 7.69 13.83 -26.09
N ASP A 533 7.34 13.34 -27.27
CA ASP A 533 6.28 13.88 -28.14
C ASP A 533 4.92 13.88 -27.41
N HIS A 534 4.66 12.88 -26.57
CA HIS A 534 3.45 12.75 -25.77
C HIS A 534 3.26 13.88 -24.75
N LEU A 535 4.33 14.61 -24.39
CA LEU A 535 4.31 15.77 -23.49
C LEU A 535 4.31 17.09 -24.25
N SER A 536 4.30 17.06 -25.59
CA SER A 536 4.32 18.28 -26.42
C SER A 536 3.03 19.07 -26.27
N THR A 537 3.18 20.37 -26.12
CA THR A 537 2.05 21.33 -26.16
C THR A 537 1.80 21.85 -27.59
N ASP A 538 2.63 21.46 -28.56
CA ASP A 538 2.42 21.77 -29.95
C ASP A 538 1.22 20.97 -30.50
N PRO A 539 0.17 21.62 -31.03
CA PRO A 539 -1.02 20.92 -31.52
C PRO A 539 -0.75 19.93 -32.66
N GLU A 540 0.24 20.21 -33.51
CA GLU A 540 0.62 19.34 -34.64
C GLU A 540 1.25 18.05 -34.12
N VAL A 541 2.26 18.16 -33.27
CA VAL A 541 2.91 17.00 -32.62
C VAL A 541 1.93 16.19 -31.78
N SER A 542 1.10 16.90 -30.96
CA SER A 542 0.08 16.23 -30.14
C SER A 542 -0.96 15.50 -31.00
N GLY A 543 -1.37 16.10 -32.12
CA GLY A 543 -2.30 15.48 -33.09
C GLY A 543 -1.71 14.24 -33.78
N GLU A 544 -0.42 14.24 -34.09
CA GLU A 544 0.28 13.08 -34.64
C GLU A 544 0.33 11.91 -33.61
N VAL A 545 0.58 12.22 -32.32
CA VAL A 545 0.55 11.21 -31.25
C VAL A 545 -0.85 10.63 -31.14
N ASP A 546 -1.92 11.47 -31.13
CA ASP A 546 -3.30 11.00 -31.07
C ASP A 546 -3.67 10.13 -32.27
N ALA A 547 -3.23 10.49 -33.49
CA ALA A 547 -3.46 9.70 -34.70
C ALA A 547 -2.78 8.32 -34.63
N THR A 548 -1.53 8.31 -34.14
CA THR A 548 -0.78 7.06 -33.94
C THR A 548 -1.43 6.17 -32.86
N VAL A 549 -1.92 6.78 -31.78
CA VAL A 549 -2.67 6.04 -30.74
C VAL A 549 -3.96 5.45 -31.32
N ALA A 550 -4.72 6.24 -32.10
CA ALA A 550 -5.95 5.77 -32.71
C ALA A 550 -5.73 4.59 -33.65
N GLU A 551 -4.65 4.61 -34.45
CA GLU A 551 -4.32 3.53 -35.40
C GLU A 551 -4.28 2.15 -34.75
N TYR A 552 -3.67 2.02 -33.56
CA TYR A 552 -3.51 0.73 -32.89
C TYR A 552 -4.60 0.42 -31.90
N VAL A 553 -5.16 1.42 -31.20
CA VAL A 553 -6.32 1.21 -30.34
C VAL A 553 -7.55 0.78 -31.14
N ASP A 554 -7.68 1.22 -32.40
CA ASP A 554 -8.77 0.79 -33.30
C ASP A 554 -8.71 -0.70 -33.67
N LYS A 555 -7.55 -1.32 -33.54
CA LYS A 555 -7.37 -2.77 -33.74
C LYS A 555 -7.81 -3.61 -32.52
N VAL A 556 -8.02 -2.98 -31.35
CA VAL A 556 -8.48 -3.71 -30.15
C VAL A 556 -9.86 -4.28 -30.40
N PRO A 557 -10.06 -5.61 -30.23
CA PRO A 557 -11.35 -6.26 -30.45
C PRO A 557 -12.45 -5.70 -29.54
N ARG A 558 -13.64 -5.48 -30.10
CA ARG A 558 -14.76 -4.87 -29.36
C ARG A 558 -15.27 -5.67 -28.17
N ASP A 559 -15.00 -6.97 -28.17
CA ASP A 559 -15.37 -7.90 -27.12
C ASP A 559 -14.22 -8.19 -26.15
N ALA A 560 -13.12 -7.45 -26.22
CA ALA A 560 -12.03 -7.54 -25.24
C ALA A 560 -12.57 -7.22 -23.83
N THR A 561 -12.07 -7.94 -22.82
CA THR A 561 -12.49 -7.77 -21.42
C THR A 561 -11.51 -6.91 -20.61
N SER A 562 -10.28 -6.75 -21.10
CA SER A 562 -9.24 -5.90 -20.53
C SER A 562 -8.21 -5.57 -21.60
N LEU A 563 -7.46 -4.47 -21.40
CA LEU A 563 -6.36 -4.07 -22.27
C LEU A 563 -5.09 -3.89 -21.43
N TRP A 564 -4.05 -4.67 -21.74
CA TRP A 564 -2.79 -4.70 -21.01
C TRP A 564 -1.70 -3.97 -21.79
N LEU A 565 -0.99 -3.04 -21.12
CA LEU A 565 0.08 -2.24 -21.71
C LEU A 565 1.43 -2.97 -21.59
N CYS A 566 1.66 -3.95 -22.45
CA CYS A 566 2.84 -4.83 -22.43
C CYS A 566 4.07 -4.19 -23.09
N CYS A 567 4.31 -2.92 -22.82
CA CYS A 567 5.50 -2.16 -23.12
C CYS A 567 5.62 -1.02 -22.11
N THR A 568 6.75 -0.87 -21.46
CA THR A 568 7.00 0.11 -20.38
C THR A 568 6.89 1.58 -20.80
N HIS A 569 6.90 1.86 -22.10
CA HIS A 569 6.64 3.20 -22.64
C HIS A 569 5.13 3.55 -22.68
N TYR A 570 4.26 2.55 -22.84
CA TYR A 570 2.86 2.78 -23.17
C TYR A 570 2.01 3.34 -22.03
N PRO A 571 2.34 3.15 -20.74
CA PRO A 571 1.66 3.86 -19.66
C PRO A 571 1.69 5.40 -19.80
N ALA A 572 2.72 5.97 -20.45
CA ALA A 572 2.76 7.40 -20.78
C ALA A 572 1.66 7.85 -21.75
N LEU A 573 1.05 6.91 -22.47
CA LEU A 573 -0.04 7.15 -23.43
C LEU A 573 -1.41 6.75 -22.88
N LYS A 574 -1.50 6.29 -21.62
CA LYS A 574 -2.70 5.67 -21.04
C LYS A 574 -3.95 6.54 -21.18
N GLU A 575 -3.87 7.82 -20.83
CA GLU A 575 -5.01 8.74 -20.93
C GLU A 575 -5.54 8.89 -22.38
N ARG A 576 -4.63 8.91 -23.36
CA ARG A 576 -4.99 8.98 -24.79
C ARG A 576 -5.63 7.67 -25.28
N ILE A 577 -5.12 6.53 -24.77
CA ILE A 577 -5.68 5.18 -25.06
C ILE A 577 -7.08 5.08 -24.48
N GLU A 578 -7.28 5.46 -23.21
CA GLU A 578 -8.58 5.44 -22.54
C GLU A 578 -9.60 6.35 -23.27
N LYS A 579 -9.19 7.58 -23.60
CA LYS A 579 -10.02 8.49 -24.40
C LYS A 579 -10.44 7.85 -25.73
N ARG A 580 -9.50 7.22 -26.45
CA ARG A 580 -9.82 6.57 -27.73
C ARG A 580 -10.77 5.38 -27.56
N LEU A 581 -10.62 4.59 -26.50
CA LEU A 581 -11.56 3.52 -26.15
C LEU A 581 -12.96 4.08 -25.85
N GLU A 582 -13.08 5.20 -25.13
CA GLU A 582 -14.36 5.88 -24.88
C GLU A 582 -15.02 6.31 -26.18
N GLU A 583 -14.29 6.94 -27.11
CA GLU A 583 -14.78 7.33 -28.45
C GLU A 583 -15.30 6.11 -29.24
N ARG A 584 -14.74 4.91 -29.02
CA ARG A 584 -15.19 3.66 -29.63
C ARG A 584 -16.37 3.00 -28.88
N GLY A 585 -16.87 3.60 -27.78
CA GLY A 585 -17.88 2.99 -26.90
C GLY A 585 -17.34 1.81 -26.06
N MET A 586 -16.04 1.77 -25.83
CA MET A 586 -15.33 0.73 -25.10
C MET A 586 -14.72 1.25 -23.79
N GLY A 587 -15.14 2.39 -23.27
CA GLY A 587 -14.61 2.99 -22.03
C GLY A 587 -14.83 2.14 -20.75
N HIS A 588 -15.58 1.05 -20.85
CA HIS A 588 -15.77 0.09 -19.77
C HIS A 588 -14.61 -0.91 -19.63
N ILE A 589 -13.69 -0.94 -20.60
CA ILE A 589 -12.54 -1.88 -20.60
C ILE A 589 -11.42 -1.30 -19.75
N PRO A 590 -10.98 -1.98 -18.69
CA PRO A 590 -9.85 -1.50 -17.90
C PRO A 590 -8.55 -1.53 -18.72
N VAL A 591 -7.80 -0.43 -18.67
CA VAL A 591 -6.46 -0.30 -19.24
C VAL A 591 -5.44 -0.47 -18.11
N ILE A 592 -4.65 -1.54 -18.17
CA ILE A 592 -3.83 -2.03 -17.06
C ILE A 592 -2.34 -1.88 -17.38
N ASP A 593 -1.60 -1.25 -16.47
CA ASP A 593 -0.14 -1.21 -16.47
C ASP A 593 0.40 -2.41 -15.67
N PRO A 594 1.10 -3.36 -16.31
CA PRO A 594 1.65 -4.52 -15.61
C PRO A 594 2.70 -4.19 -14.53
N MET A 595 3.31 -3.00 -14.57
CA MET A 595 4.32 -2.60 -13.59
C MET A 595 3.75 -2.46 -12.17
N GLU A 596 2.45 -2.25 -12.03
CA GLU A 596 1.78 -2.28 -10.72
C GLU A 596 1.93 -3.65 -10.03
N TYR A 597 1.76 -4.73 -10.80
CA TYR A 597 1.91 -6.09 -10.30
C TYR A 597 3.38 -6.52 -10.16
N GLN A 598 4.26 -6.00 -11.03
CA GLN A 598 5.70 -6.20 -10.89
C GLN A 598 6.22 -5.60 -9.57
N ALA A 599 5.69 -4.43 -9.18
CA ALA A 599 6.00 -3.82 -7.90
C ALA A 599 5.54 -4.68 -6.71
N ASP A 600 4.36 -5.30 -6.78
CA ASP A 600 3.90 -6.26 -5.76
C ASP A 600 4.83 -7.48 -5.68
N ARG A 601 5.27 -7.99 -6.81
CA ARG A 601 6.20 -9.13 -6.85
C ARG A 601 7.57 -8.77 -6.29
N ILE A 602 8.08 -7.56 -6.55
CA ILE A 602 9.29 -7.03 -5.90
C ILE A 602 9.12 -7.04 -4.38
N ILE A 603 8.01 -6.47 -3.87
CA ILE A 603 7.74 -6.39 -2.43
C ILE A 603 7.69 -7.80 -1.82
N THR A 604 6.92 -8.71 -2.41
CA THR A 604 6.78 -10.09 -1.92
C THR A 604 8.14 -10.81 -1.90
N THR A 605 8.97 -10.58 -2.92
CA THR A 605 10.31 -11.18 -2.99
C THR A 605 11.23 -10.61 -1.92
N LEU A 606 11.17 -9.29 -1.65
CA LEU A 606 12.01 -8.64 -0.64
C LEU A 606 11.54 -8.91 0.80
N GLU A 607 10.27 -9.26 0.98
CA GLU A 607 9.71 -9.69 2.27
C GLU A 607 10.04 -11.15 2.61
N ASP A 608 10.63 -11.91 1.68
CA ASP A 608 11.14 -13.25 1.98
C ASP A 608 12.34 -13.15 2.93
N GLU A 609 12.24 -13.81 4.08
CA GLU A 609 13.27 -13.80 5.15
C GLU A 609 14.66 -14.27 4.69
N ASN A 610 14.74 -14.93 3.54
CA ASN A 610 15.98 -15.42 2.96
C ASN A 610 16.79 -14.37 2.20
N ILE A 611 16.25 -13.17 1.97
CA ILE A 611 16.97 -12.11 1.29
C ILE A 611 17.87 -11.36 2.26
N ILE A 612 19.17 -11.54 2.09
CA ILE A 612 20.21 -10.87 2.88
C ILE A 612 20.50 -9.51 2.24
N VAL A 613 20.27 -8.43 2.99
CA VAL A 613 20.64 -7.06 2.55
C VAL A 613 22.15 -6.92 2.50
N ARG A 614 22.70 -6.65 1.33
CA ARG A 614 24.14 -6.72 1.05
C ARG A 614 24.93 -5.42 1.25
N HIS A 615 24.28 -4.24 1.43
CA HIS A 615 24.98 -2.96 1.40
C HIS A 615 24.64 -1.97 2.52
N ASP A 616 25.73 -1.32 3.03
CA ASP A 616 25.71 -0.37 4.15
C ASP A 616 25.69 1.11 3.75
N ARG A 617 25.83 1.48 2.48
CA ARG A 617 26.44 2.77 2.14
C ARG A 617 25.58 3.78 1.37
N LEU A 618 24.33 3.50 1.03
CA LEU A 618 23.53 4.42 0.24
C LEU A 618 22.39 5.04 1.05
N ALA A 619 22.67 6.16 1.74
CA ALA A 619 21.77 6.78 2.73
C ALA A 619 20.71 7.74 2.14
N THR A 620 20.61 7.90 0.83
CA THR A 620 19.69 8.85 0.21
C THR A 620 18.65 8.14 -0.65
N PHE A 621 17.43 8.68 -0.69
CA PHE A 621 16.26 8.10 -1.39
C PHE A 621 16.21 8.38 -2.88
N SER A 622 17.12 9.21 -3.40
CA SER A 622 17.13 9.59 -4.80
C SER A 622 17.42 8.39 -5.69
N PRO A 623 16.62 8.13 -6.75
CA PRO A 623 16.91 7.09 -7.71
C PRO A 623 18.26 7.29 -8.38
N VAL A 624 18.93 6.20 -8.73
CA VAL A 624 20.16 6.22 -9.51
C VAL A 624 19.86 5.60 -10.87
N VAL A 625 20.17 6.32 -11.95
CA VAL A 625 20.06 5.84 -13.33
C VAL A 625 21.45 5.51 -13.85
N LEU A 626 21.68 4.26 -14.20
CA LEU A 626 22.86 3.79 -14.91
C LEU A 626 22.48 3.66 -16.39
N THR A 627 23.16 4.40 -17.27
CA THR A 627 22.83 4.40 -18.70
C THR A 627 24.04 4.15 -19.57
N THR A 628 23.87 3.40 -20.66
CA THR A 628 24.87 3.22 -21.70
C THR A 628 24.88 4.35 -22.74
N SER A 629 23.93 5.30 -22.66
CA SER A 629 23.89 6.45 -23.56
C SER A 629 25.11 7.35 -23.39
N THR A 630 25.77 7.69 -24.47
CA THR A 630 26.83 8.71 -24.49
C THR A 630 26.29 10.13 -24.35
N GLU A 631 24.98 10.32 -24.53
CA GLU A 631 24.25 11.57 -24.37
C GLU A 631 23.53 11.66 -23.01
N ALA A 632 24.31 11.60 -21.94
CA ALA A 632 23.78 11.61 -20.57
C ALA A 632 22.77 12.75 -20.30
N GLY A 633 22.93 13.91 -20.94
CA GLY A 633 22.02 15.04 -20.82
C GLY A 633 20.61 14.80 -21.38
N ILE A 634 20.45 13.88 -22.35
CA ILE A 634 19.13 13.48 -22.85
C ILE A 634 18.44 12.61 -21.82
N VAL A 635 19.16 11.61 -21.28
CA VAL A 635 18.63 10.71 -20.24
C VAL A 635 18.27 11.49 -18.97
N GLU A 636 19.09 12.49 -18.60
CA GLU A 636 18.81 13.37 -17.47
C GLU A 636 17.52 14.18 -17.66
N ARG A 637 17.32 14.80 -18.82
CA ARG A 637 16.07 15.52 -19.12
C ARG A 637 14.86 14.59 -19.14
N SER A 638 15.03 13.38 -19.65
CA SER A 638 14.00 12.36 -19.64
C SER A 638 13.66 11.92 -18.21
N ALA A 639 14.66 11.68 -17.37
CA ALA A 639 14.46 11.34 -15.96
C ALA A 639 13.71 12.44 -15.21
N GLN A 640 14.06 13.71 -15.41
CA GLN A 640 13.36 14.86 -14.81
C GLN A 640 11.90 14.92 -15.22
N LYS A 641 11.59 14.72 -16.50
CA LYS A 641 10.22 14.84 -17.04
C LYS A 641 9.35 13.63 -16.79
N LEU A 642 9.95 12.43 -16.82
CA LEU A 642 9.20 11.17 -16.72
C LEU A 642 9.09 10.65 -15.28
N MET A 643 10.02 11.04 -14.39
CA MET A 643 10.00 10.58 -13.00
C MET A 643 9.57 11.66 -12.01
N ASP A 644 9.38 12.90 -12.46
CA ASP A 644 9.10 14.07 -11.59
C ASP A 644 10.10 14.17 -10.41
N ALA A 645 11.34 13.76 -10.65
CA ALA A 645 12.38 13.66 -9.64
C ALA A 645 13.46 14.71 -9.91
N THR A 646 13.62 15.65 -8.99
CA THR A 646 14.57 16.77 -9.09
C THR A 646 16.00 16.40 -8.67
N ASP A 647 16.19 15.27 -8.04
CA ASP A 647 17.45 14.83 -7.43
C ASP A 647 17.94 13.44 -7.91
N THR A 648 17.43 12.99 -9.06
CA THR A 648 17.89 11.76 -9.72
C THR A 648 19.35 11.88 -10.15
N GLN A 649 20.18 10.89 -9.79
CA GLN A 649 21.57 10.80 -10.25
C GLN A 649 21.62 9.97 -11.53
N VAL A 650 22.14 10.55 -12.61
CA VAL A 650 22.39 9.84 -13.88
C VAL A 650 23.88 9.56 -14.03
N ILE A 651 24.23 8.30 -14.24
CA ILE A 651 25.61 7.82 -14.34
C ILE A 651 25.76 7.10 -15.67
N HIS A 652 26.68 7.57 -16.50
CA HIS A 652 27.06 6.84 -17.70
C HIS A 652 27.88 5.60 -17.32
N THR A 653 27.55 4.46 -17.90
CA THR A 653 28.26 3.18 -17.70
C THR A 653 28.40 2.45 -19.03
N GLN A 654 29.38 1.57 -19.14
CA GLN A 654 29.47 0.63 -20.25
C GLN A 654 29.17 -0.77 -19.71
N PHE A 655 28.28 -1.49 -20.38
CA PHE A 655 28.07 -2.91 -20.09
C PHE A 655 29.27 -3.69 -20.67
N GLY A 656 30.12 -4.25 -19.83
CA GLY A 656 31.29 -4.97 -20.32
C GLY A 656 32.15 -5.56 -19.20
N GLU A 657 33.12 -6.39 -19.60
CA GLU A 657 34.06 -7.07 -18.72
C GLU A 657 34.96 -6.04 -18.00
N GLY A 658 34.80 -5.96 -16.67
CA GLY A 658 35.67 -5.19 -15.79
C GLY A 658 34.93 -4.30 -14.81
N HIS A 659 35.19 -4.51 -13.54
CA HIS A 659 34.51 -3.94 -12.36
C HIS A 659 34.72 -2.42 -12.14
N THR A 660 34.80 -1.60 -13.17
CA THR A 660 34.94 -0.15 -13.05
C THR A 660 33.74 0.55 -13.66
N ILE A 661 32.86 1.02 -12.80
CA ILE A 661 31.86 2.03 -13.18
C ILE A 661 32.59 3.37 -13.27
N GLU A 662 32.85 3.86 -14.48
CA GLU A 662 33.34 5.23 -14.66
C GLU A 662 32.19 6.21 -14.40
N LEU A 663 32.29 6.95 -13.31
CA LEU A 663 31.38 8.06 -13.01
C LEU A 663 31.76 9.25 -13.89
N ILE A 664 30.97 9.51 -14.93
CA ILE A 664 31.15 10.68 -15.81
C ILE A 664 30.33 11.87 -15.29
N SER A 665 30.51 12.25 -14.06
CA SER A 665 29.94 13.43 -13.43
C SER A 665 28.55 13.26 -12.76
N PRO A 666 28.40 13.60 -11.49
CA PRO A 666 27.09 13.85 -10.92
C PRO A 666 26.70 15.30 -11.26
N LEU A 667 25.85 15.49 -12.27
CA LEU A 667 25.19 16.79 -12.47
C LEU A 667 24.08 16.90 -11.41
N ARG A 668 24.26 17.83 -10.47
CA ARG A 668 23.16 18.26 -9.59
C ARG A 668 22.27 19.20 -10.40
N VAL A 669 21.03 18.78 -10.60
CA VAL A 669 20.00 19.62 -11.20
C VAL A 669 19.75 20.81 -10.27
N GLY A 670 19.90 22.03 -10.82
CA GLY A 670 19.55 23.27 -10.12
C GLY A 670 20.69 24.19 -9.66
N GLN A 671 21.96 23.84 -9.87
CA GLN A 671 23.09 24.79 -9.65
C GLN A 671 23.84 25.07 -10.93
N LYS A 672 23.98 26.37 -11.24
CA LYS A 672 24.81 26.89 -12.34
C LYS A 672 26.23 26.31 -12.25
N SER A 673 26.70 25.84 -13.40
CA SER A 673 28.05 25.36 -13.74
C SER A 673 29.11 25.46 -12.64
N VAL A 674 29.58 24.32 -12.15
CA VAL A 674 30.86 24.20 -11.47
C VAL A 674 31.78 23.37 -12.36
N THR A 675 32.96 23.94 -12.60
CA THR A 675 34.08 23.45 -13.41
C THR A 675 34.36 21.95 -13.26
N GLN A 676 34.63 21.31 -14.39
CA GLN A 676 35.07 19.92 -14.53
C GLN A 676 36.27 19.60 -13.60
N GLY A 677 35.96 18.85 -12.55
CA GLY A 677 36.96 18.17 -11.73
C GLY A 677 36.77 16.65 -11.90
N ARG A 678 37.80 15.95 -12.36
CA ARG A 678 37.81 14.49 -12.38
C ARG A 678 37.59 13.96 -10.97
N LEU A 679 36.47 13.31 -10.75
CA LEU A 679 36.21 12.53 -9.53
C LEU A 679 37.04 11.24 -9.55
N LYS A 680 37.59 10.87 -8.40
CA LYS A 680 38.30 9.58 -8.27
C LYS A 680 37.31 8.44 -8.51
N PRO A 681 37.72 7.38 -9.23
CA PRO A 681 36.84 6.21 -9.46
C PRO A 681 36.40 5.61 -8.12
N LEU A 682 35.11 5.28 -8.05
CA LEU A 682 34.54 4.53 -6.92
C LEU A 682 35.08 3.10 -7.05
N ARG A 683 36.00 2.68 -6.19
CA ARG A 683 36.42 1.28 -6.10
C ARG A 683 35.35 0.52 -5.34
N LEU A 684 34.59 -0.30 -6.03
CA LEU A 684 33.73 -1.31 -5.39
C LEU A 684 34.63 -2.32 -4.66
N PRO A 685 34.25 -2.77 -3.46
CA PRO A 685 35.02 -3.80 -2.76
C PRO A 685 35.01 -5.08 -3.59
N THR A 686 36.19 -5.53 -4.04
CA THR A 686 36.37 -6.82 -4.68
C THR A 686 35.93 -7.92 -3.71
N ARG A 687 35.12 -8.88 -4.17
CA ARG A 687 34.86 -10.11 -3.41
C ARG A 687 36.21 -10.73 -3.01
N ARG A 688 36.43 -10.90 -1.70
CA ARG A 688 37.48 -11.83 -1.24
C ARG A 688 37.01 -13.23 -1.62
N THR A 689 37.68 -13.85 -2.57
CA THR A 689 37.63 -15.30 -2.75
C THR A 689 38.10 -15.92 -1.43
N PRO A 690 37.45 -17.00 -0.92
CA PRO A 690 37.98 -17.75 0.22
C PRO A 690 39.36 -18.25 -0.18
N GLU A 691 40.40 -17.82 0.52
CA GLU A 691 41.74 -18.41 0.42
C GLU A 691 41.64 -19.91 0.73
N GLN A 692 42.02 -20.71 -0.26
CA GLN A 692 42.30 -22.14 -0.03
C GLN A 692 43.40 -22.23 1.03
N GLY A 693 43.05 -22.82 2.17
CA GLY A 693 44.00 -23.04 3.27
C GLY A 693 45.19 -23.90 2.76
N ASP A 694 46.36 -23.29 2.76
CA ASP A 694 47.62 -23.99 2.60
C ASP A 694 47.82 -24.95 3.76
N HIS A 695 47.69 -26.27 3.50
CA HIS A 695 48.20 -27.29 4.33
C HIS A 695 49.75 -27.34 4.21
N ALA A 696 50.42 -26.79 5.17
CA ALA A 696 51.84 -27.02 5.33
C ALA A 696 52.10 -28.48 5.82
N PRO A 697 53.04 -29.21 5.23
CA PRO A 697 53.37 -30.55 5.71
C PRO A 697 54.25 -30.44 6.95
N GLY A 698 53.86 -31.17 7.99
CA GLY A 698 54.65 -31.33 9.21
C GLY A 698 55.99 -32.01 8.94
N SER A 699 57.07 -31.40 9.41
CA SER A 699 58.38 -32.05 9.54
C SER A 699 58.46 -32.66 10.91
N SER A 700 58.63 -34.00 10.94
CA SER A 700 59.10 -34.79 12.06
C SER A 700 60.58 -34.54 12.27
N SER A 701 61.03 -34.34 13.50
CA SER A 701 62.30 -34.85 13.99
C SER A 701 62.37 -34.71 15.51
N THR A 702 62.57 -35.88 16.04
CA THR A 702 63.12 -36.28 17.36
C THR A 702 62.40 -35.77 18.61
#